data_66fe6504301329d85d7cb31f99d6cd66
#
_entry.id   66fe6504301329d85d7cb31f99d6cd66
#
_cell.length_a   1.000
_cell.length_b   1.000
_cell.length_c   1.000
_cell.angle_alpha   90.00
_cell.angle_beta   90.00
_cell.angle_gamma   90.00
#
_symmetry.space_group_name_H-M   'P 1'
#
loop_
_entity.id
_entity.type
_entity.pdbx_description
1 polymer ?
#
loop_
_entity_poly.entity_id
_entity_poly.type
_entity_poly.pdbx_seq_one_letter_code
_entity_poly.pdbx_strand_id
1 'polypeptide(L)'
;MDTGQGYRRDIDGLRAVAVAAIVIHHAFPSLLPGGFVGVDVFFVISGYLITRLIADARDAGSFSWGGFYLRRARRIVPAYVLAVLVTAALAAWIEMPRLLAMTGAATAASGLFVANILFTQTAGYFAPGAQQNPLLHLWSLGVEEQFYLVWPALIALLSWKRLRGARATLALVLLIASLVLAQVTLASQWAFFGLPMRAWEFLAGGVLALGLVKPPGDRATANLAGVIGGLMIAGSLALLSEASVFPGFSAVPVCVGTALLVWSGSGEAPGLAVLRLAPVVGLGRISYSLYLWHWPLLVLAADVAQQPLSAIQRLGLIGAALVLAVLSWRFVEQPFRRGPTDRPWRRLGLMLLPLLAAIAVGALLFFSHGLPGRLTPTAKALADLEETDVNPAREACFENARKAKPEDCRFGAAPGVEGDDVLVWGDSHADALTPGVVAWAAARGWSVREVARGGCPPLVGVSVRMISGFKLECEAAADQVLAKIVADPQLKLVVLSARWPLYRDAPPFYDVNSPRVTMQAGGRRTSLGAPLGRTLSAIAQRRPDLRVLIIGPFPELTLGAPECLAQSAQLGLPRGRCASVAAGMPLSRALPAEDALRAAIQDRRRVAVVFPSETLCRNGRCLAMMDGEPIYFDDDHLSASGARRLVPAWLDVGWAALEHPGP
;
A
#
# COMPACT_ATOMS: atom_id res chain seq x y z
N MET A 1 -16.72 -29.82 -21.85
CA MET A 1 -18.15 -30.12 -21.90
C MET A 1 -18.83 -28.88 -22.46
N ASP A 2 -19.05 -28.88 -23.76
CA ASP A 2 -20.06 -28.04 -24.38
C ASP A 2 -21.39 -28.74 -24.17
N THR A 3 -22.04 -28.46 -23.08
CA THR A 3 -23.44 -28.79 -22.88
C THR A 3 -24.24 -27.66 -23.50
N GLY A 4 -24.96 -27.95 -24.56
CA GLY A 4 -25.74 -27.12 -25.50
C GLY A 4 -26.68 -26.02 -24.98
N GLN A 5 -26.38 -25.34 -23.91
CA GLN A 5 -26.96 -24.05 -23.54
C GLN A 5 -25.86 -23.00 -23.57
N GLY A 6 -25.76 -22.34 -24.72
CA GLY A 6 -25.14 -21.06 -25.02
C GLY A 6 -23.86 -20.68 -24.25
N TYR A 7 -22.70 -21.26 -24.61
CA TYR A 7 -21.41 -20.73 -24.18
C TYR A 7 -21.27 -19.25 -24.59
N ARG A 8 -21.07 -18.37 -23.61
CA ARG A 8 -21.03 -16.91 -23.73
C ARG A 8 -19.60 -16.44 -24.04
N ARG A 9 -19.23 -16.38 -25.33
CA ARG A 9 -17.91 -15.90 -25.81
C ARG A 9 -17.67 -14.44 -25.43
N ASP A 10 -18.71 -13.63 -25.38
CA ASP A 10 -18.65 -12.22 -24.99
C ASP A 10 -18.21 -12.03 -23.52
N ILE A 11 -18.61 -12.92 -22.61
CA ILE A 11 -18.14 -12.90 -21.23
C ILE A 11 -16.64 -13.20 -21.13
N ASP A 12 -16.13 -14.18 -21.89
CA ASP A 12 -14.68 -14.39 -21.94
C ASP A 12 -13.96 -13.20 -22.58
N GLY A 13 -14.55 -12.56 -23.59
CA GLY A 13 -14.02 -11.31 -24.15
C GLY A 13 -13.97 -10.17 -23.11
N LEU A 14 -15.01 -10.02 -22.30
CA LEU A 14 -15.04 -9.01 -21.25
C LEU A 14 -13.99 -9.29 -20.16
N ARG A 15 -13.76 -10.56 -19.81
CA ARG A 15 -12.66 -10.98 -18.93
C ARG A 15 -11.29 -10.65 -19.52
N ALA A 16 -11.14 -10.73 -20.86
CA ALA A 16 -9.91 -10.31 -21.53
C ALA A 16 -9.66 -8.81 -21.38
N VAL A 17 -10.70 -7.99 -21.58
CA VAL A 17 -10.61 -6.54 -21.38
C VAL A 17 -10.22 -6.22 -19.93
N ALA A 18 -10.85 -6.87 -18.97
CA ALA A 18 -10.59 -6.67 -17.54
C ALA A 18 -9.14 -7.01 -17.16
N VAL A 19 -8.64 -8.20 -17.54
CA VAL A 19 -7.26 -8.60 -17.20
C VAL A 19 -6.22 -7.76 -17.94
N ALA A 20 -6.48 -7.39 -19.20
CA ALA A 20 -5.59 -6.52 -19.96
C ALA A 20 -5.49 -5.13 -19.31
N ALA A 21 -6.62 -4.56 -18.89
CA ALA A 21 -6.63 -3.28 -18.17
C ALA A 21 -5.79 -3.32 -16.89
N ILE A 22 -5.95 -4.37 -16.08
CA ILE A 22 -5.17 -4.57 -14.86
C ILE A 22 -3.67 -4.70 -15.14
N VAL A 23 -3.29 -5.56 -16.10
CA VAL A 23 -1.89 -5.80 -16.44
C VAL A 23 -1.22 -4.55 -17.01
N ILE A 24 -1.93 -3.81 -17.87
CA ILE A 24 -1.44 -2.54 -18.43
C ILE A 24 -1.27 -1.51 -17.32
N HIS A 25 -2.24 -1.37 -16.41
CA HIS A 25 -2.16 -0.45 -15.27
C HIS A 25 -0.95 -0.75 -14.38
N HIS A 26 -0.77 -2.00 -13.98
CA HIS A 26 0.33 -2.38 -13.11
C HIS A 26 1.71 -2.22 -13.77
N ALA A 27 1.80 -2.42 -15.09
CA ALA A 27 3.06 -2.23 -15.81
C ALA A 27 3.28 -0.77 -16.24
N PHE A 28 2.22 -0.06 -16.62
CA PHE A 28 2.25 1.29 -17.18
C PHE A 28 1.10 2.15 -16.62
N PRO A 29 1.14 2.53 -15.34
CA PRO A 29 0.03 3.23 -14.68
C PRO A 29 -0.31 4.58 -15.34
N SER A 30 0.66 5.26 -15.94
CA SER A 30 0.43 6.51 -16.68
C SER A 30 -0.30 6.30 -18.03
N LEU A 31 -0.22 5.12 -18.63
CA LEU A 31 -0.89 4.81 -19.89
C LEU A 31 -2.38 4.50 -19.68
N LEU A 32 -2.71 3.82 -18.59
CA LEU A 32 -4.09 3.44 -18.26
C LEU A 32 -4.34 3.65 -16.75
N PRO A 33 -4.52 4.89 -16.30
CA PRO A 33 -4.60 5.22 -14.88
C PRO A 33 -5.73 4.51 -14.13
N GLY A 34 -6.88 4.31 -14.78
CA GLY A 34 -8.04 3.62 -14.22
C GLY A 34 -8.04 2.10 -14.42
N GLY A 35 -6.95 1.49 -14.91
CA GLY A 35 -6.96 0.06 -15.25
C GLY A 35 -7.21 -0.90 -14.09
N PHE A 36 -7.01 -0.44 -12.84
CA PHE A 36 -7.33 -1.21 -11.64
C PHE A 36 -8.81 -1.57 -11.51
N VAL A 37 -9.74 -0.78 -12.11
CA VAL A 37 -11.18 -1.09 -12.11
C VAL A 37 -11.53 -2.36 -12.90
N GLY A 38 -10.57 -2.99 -13.59
CA GLY A 38 -10.76 -4.31 -14.16
C GLY A 38 -11.14 -5.37 -13.13
N VAL A 39 -10.79 -5.18 -11.85
CA VAL A 39 -11.23 -6.04 -10.73
C VAL A 39 -12.74 -5.95 -10.54
N ASP A 40 -13.33 -4.75 -10.62
CA ASP A 40 -14.77 -4.53 -10.49
C ASP A 40 -15.54 -5.20 -11.63
N VAL A 41 -14.97 -5.18 -12.85
CA VAL A 41 -15.51 -5.94 -13.99
C VAL A 41 -15.56 -7.44 -13.66
N PHE A 42 -14.49 -8.00 -13.08
CA PHE A 42 -14.47 -9.39 -12.65
C PHE A 42 -15.52 -9.69 -11.59
N PHE A 43 -15.71 -8.81 -10.60
CA PHE A 43 -16.70 -9.02 -9.54
C PHE A 43 -18.12 -9.07 -10.09
N VAL A 44 -18.49 -8.17 -11.01
CA VAL A 44 -19.82 -8.21 -11.66
C VAL A 44 -20.01 -9.51 -12.48
N ILE A 45 -18.99 -9.90 -13.28
CA ILE A 45 -19.03 -11.15 -14.05
C ILE A 45 -19.18 -12.36 -13.12
N SER A 46 -18.41 -12.42 -12.04
CA SER A 46 -18.42 -13.50 -11.05
C SER A 46 -19.77 -13.59 -10.35
N GLY A 47 -20.33 -12.45 -9.94
CA GLY A 47 -21.65 -12.36 -9.38
C GLY A 47 -22.73 -12.90 -10.31
N TYR A 48 -22.70 -12.52 -11.59
CA TYR A 48 -23.62 -13.02 -12.61
C TYR A 48 -23.51 -14.53 -12.80
N LEU A 49 -22.30 -15.03 -13.05
CA LEU A 49 -22.10 -16.45 -13.39
C LEU A 49 -22.43 -17.39 -12.22
N ILE A 50 -22.02 -17.02 -11.00
CA ILE A 50 -22.26 -17.85 -9.82
C ILE A 50 -23.74 -17.84 -9.45
N THR A 51 -24.38 -16.68 -9.45
CA THR A 51 -25.81 -16.57 -9.15
C THR A 51 -26.63 -17.38 -10.14
N ARG A 52 -26.37 -17.25 -11.45
CA ARG A 52 -27.05 -18.02 -12.48
C ARG A 52 -26.84 -19.51 -12.30
N LEU A 53 -25.59 -19.97 -12.11
CA LEU A 53 -25.29 -21.40 -11.91
C LEU A 53 -26.03 -21.99 -10.71
N ILE A 54 -26.12 -21.25 -9.59
CA ILE A 54 -26.82 -21.73 -8.40
C ILE A 54 -28.35 -21.71 -8.62
N ALA A 55 -28.87 -20.61 -9.17
CA ALA A 55 -30.32 -20.46 -9.40
C ALA A 55 -30.85 -21.54 -10.36
N ASP A 56 -30.17 -21.72 -11.51
CA ASP A 56 -30.56 -22.74 -12.51
C ASP A 56 -30.50 -24.16 -11.94
N ALA A 57 -29.43 -24.50 -11.19
CA ALA A 57 -29.30 -25.81 -10.55
C ALA A 57 -30.36 -26.07 -9.45
N ARG A 58 -30.72 -25.02 -8.71
CA ARG A 58 -31.78 -25.14 -7.67
C ARG A 58 -33.16 -25.22 -8.27
N ASP A 59 -33.44 -24.44 -9.29
CA ASP A 59 -34.74 -24.47 -9.99
C ASP A 59 -34.94 -25.84 -10.70
N ALA A 60 -33.84 -26.47 -11.18
CA ALA A 60 -33.83 -27.83 -11.71
C ALA A 60 -33.80 -28.94 -10.62
N GLY A 61 -33.72 -28.62 -9.34
CA GLY A 61 -33.61 -29.61 -8.25
C GLY A 61 -32.26 -30.37 -8.22
N SER A 62 -31.25 -29.95 -8.98
CA SER A 62 -29.98 -30.65 -9.15
C SER A 62 -28.82 -30.04 -8.34
N PHE A 63 -29.07 -29.05 -7.52
CA PHE A 63 -28.02 -28.38 -6.74
C PHE A 63 -27.41 -29.28 -5.66
N SER A 64 -26.09 -29.45 -5.69
CA SER A 64 -25.32 -30.16 -4.70
C SER A 64 -24.23 -29.26 -4.11
N TRP A 65 -24.23 -29.05 -2.80
CA TRP A 65 -23.23 -28.26 -2.07
C TRP A 65 -21.81 -28.76 -2.33
N GLY A 66 -21.55 -30.05 -2.05
CA GLY A 66 -20.22 -30.63 -2.25
C GLY A 66 -19.79 -30.59 -3.72
N GLY A 67 -20.74 -30.82 -4.66
CA GLY A 67 -20.48 -30.71 -6.09
C GLY A 67 -20.14 -29.27 -6.52
N PHE A 68 -20.83 -28.28 -5.95
CA PHE A 68 -20.56 -26.86 -6.23
C PHE A 68 -19.16 -26.46 -5.78
N TYR A 69 -18.83 -26.68 -4.48
CA TYR A 69 -17.53 -26.31 -3.93
C TYR A 69 -16.38 -27.09 -4.56
N LEU A 70 -16.55 -28.37 -4.87
CA LEU A 70 -15.53 -29.16 -5.56
C LEU A 70 -15.22 -28.59 -6.95
N ARG A 71 -16.23 -28.20 -7.74
CA ARG A 71 -15.99 -27.59 -9.05
C ARG A 71 -15.25 -26.24 -8.93
N ARG A 72 -15.54 -25.44 -7.92
CA ARG A 72 -14.84 -24.19 -7.64
C ARG A 72 -13.39 -24.45 -7.21
N ALA A 73 -13.19 -25.30 -6.22
CA ALA A 73 -11.84 -25.65 -5.74
C ALA A 73 -10.94 -26.17 -6.88
N ARG A 74 -11.46 -27.04 -7.76
CA ARG A 74 -10.71 -27.54 -8.91
C ARG A 74 -10.34 -26.51 -9.94
N ARG A 75 -11.15 -25.47 -10.06
CA ARG A 75 -10.88 -24.37 -10.97
C ARG A 75 -9.84 -23.41 -10.42
N ILE A 76 -9.83 -23.18 -9.11
CA ILE A 76 -9.10 -22.08 -8.46
C ILE A 76 -7.85 -22.59 -7.77
N VAL A 77 -7.98 -23.54 -6.84
CA VAL A 77 -6.91 -23.95 -5.92
C VAL A 77 -5.62 -24.40 -6.60
N PRO A 78 -5.61 -25.24 -7.64
CA PRO A 78 -4.34 -25.76 -8.19
C PRO A 78 -3.42 -24.68 -8.75
N ALA A 79 -3.95 -23.80 -9.62
CA ALA A 79 -3.16 -22.70 -10.19
C ALA A 79 -2.84 -21.61 -9.15
N TYR A 80 -3.76 -21.36 -8.23
CA TYR A 80 -3.58 -20.42 -7.14
C TYR A 80 -2.40 -20.81 -6.23
N VAL A 81 -2.43 -22.02 -5.69
CA VAL A 81 -1.37 -22.49 -4.78
C VAL A 81 -0.03 -22.62 -5.49
N LEU A 82 -0.01 -23.03 -6.75
CA LEU A 82 1.21 -23.05 -7.55
C LEU A 82 1.82 -21.64 -7.63
N ALA A 83 1.02 -20.65 -7.98
CA ALA A 83 1.50 -19.26 -8.09
C ALA A 83 1.97 -18.72 -6.72
N VAL A 84 1.21 -18.96 -5.65
CA VAL A 84 1.56 -18.54 -4.28
C VAL A 84 2.88 -19.16 -3.82
N LEU A 85 3.04 -20.49 -3.96
CA LEU A 85 4.25 -21.17 -3.49
C LEU A 85 5.48 -20.84 -4.34
N VAL A 86 5.34 -20.72 -5.66
CA VAL A 86 6.44 -20.28 -6.52
C VAL A 86 6.83 -18.85 -6.21
N THR A 87 5.86 -17.97 -5.98
CA THR A 87 6.14 -16.58 -5.55
C THR A 87 6.86 -16.56 -4.21
N ALA A 88 6.42 -17.34 -3.21
CA ALA A 88 7.09 -17.43 -1.92
C ALA A 88 8.52 -17.97 -2.03
N ALA A 89 8.76 -18.93 -2.91
CA ALA A 89 10.11 -19.49 -3.16
C ALA A 89 11.03 -18.45 -3.84
N LEU A 90 10.51 -17.72 -4.83
CA LEU A 90 11.27 -16.63 -5.48
C LEU A 90 11.53 -15.49 -4.52
N ALA A 91 10.54 -15.09 -3.72
CA ALA A 91 10.70 -14.11 -2.65
C ALA A 91 11.76 -14.54 -1.63
N ALA A 92 11.75 -15.82 -1.20
CA ALA A 92 12.76 -16.36 -0.30
C ALA A 92 14.18 -16.33 -0.90
N TRP A 93 14.33 -16.27 -2.21
CA TRP A 93 15.62 -16.09 -2.87
C TRP A 93 16.03 -14.63 -3.01
N ILE A 94 15.06 -13.74 -3.27
CA ILE A 94 15.28 -12.33 -3.67
C ILE A 94 15.19 -11.37 -2.48
N GLU A 95 14.11 -11.47 -1.69
CA GLU A 95 13.76 -10.48 -0.66
C GLU A 95 14.65 -10.55 0.58
N MET A 96 14.89 -9.41 1.20
CA MET A 96 15.55 -9.34 2.50
C MET A 96 14.59 -9.78 3.63
N PRO A 97 15.09 -10.10 4.83
CA PRO A 97 14.29 -10.75 5.88
C PRO A 97 12.98 -10.04 6.21
N ARG A 98 12.98 -8.72 6.32
CA ARG A 98 11.79 -7.92 6.63
C ARG A 98 10.69 -8.08 5.58
N LEU A 99 11.03 -7.91 4.30
CA LEU A 99 10.06 -8.07 3.20
C LEU A 99 9.61 -9.53 3.08
N LEU A 100 10.53 -10.48 3.24
CA LEU A 100 10.20 -11.91 3.19
C LEU A 100 9.25 -12.34 4.31
N ALA A 101 9.38 -11.79 5.52
CA ALA A 101 8.43 -12.04 6.60
C ALA A 101 7.02 -11.51 6.24
N MET A 102 6.93 -10.31 5.63
CA MET A 102 5.65 -9.75 5.15
C MET A 102 5.05 -10.60 4.01
N THR A 103 5.87 -11.07 3.07
CA THR A 103 5.46 -12.02 2.02
C THR A 103 5.02 -13.35 2.63
N GLY A 104 5.67 -13.80 3.70
CA GLY A 104 5.26 -14.95 4.48
C GLY A 104 3.86 -14.81 5.09
N ALA A 105 3.58 -13.67 5.74
CA ALA A 105 2.24 -13.37 6.25
C ALA A 105 1.18 -13.37 5.14
N ALA A 106 1.50 -12.75 3.98
CA ALA A 106 0.61 -12.74 2.83
C ALA A 106 0.41 -14.15 2.24
N THR A 107 1.45 -14.98 2.22
CA THR A 107 1.38 -16.39 1.77
C THR A 107 0.44 -17.21 2.67
N ALA A 108 0.55 -17.07 4.00
CA ALA A 108 -0.32 -17.74 4.95
C ALA A 108 -1.77 -17.26 4.84
N ALA A 109 -1.99 -15.94 4.77
CA ALA A 109 -3.30 -15.33 4.59
C ALA A 109 -3.94 -15.75 3.26
N SER A 110 -3.14 -15.88 2.19
CA SER A 110 -3.57 -16.39 0.89
C SER A 110 -4.04 -17.84 0.97
N GLY A 111 -3.34 -18.69 1.73
CA GLY A 111 -3.77 -20.08 1.97
C GLY A 111 -5.14 -20.19 2.64
N LEU A 112 -5.54 -19.17 3.40
CA LEU A 112 -6.86 -19.05 4.05
C LEU A 112 -7.87 -18.23 3.23
N PHE A 113 -7.52 -17.65 2.08
CA PHE A 113 -8.32 -16.68 1.32
C PHE A 113 -8.72 -15.44 2.14
N VAL A 114 -7.83 -14.99 3.05
CA VAL A 114 -8.03 -13.79 3.88
C VAL A 114 -6.95 -12.73 3.66
N ALA A 115 -6.25 -12.76 2.53
CA ALA A 115 -5.25 -11.76 2.18
C ALA A 115 -5.82 -10.33 2.20
N ASN A 116 -7.08 -10.15 1.79
CA ASN A 116 -7.80 -8.89 1.88
C ASN A 116 -7.90 -8.36 3.33
N ILE A 117 -8.12 -9.23 4.31
CA ILE A 117 -8.19 -8.85 5.73
C ILE A 117 -6.79 -8.44 6.23
N LEU A 118 -5.75 -9.18 5.87
CA LEU A 118 -4.37 -8.80 6.20
C LEU A 118 -4.05 -7.38 5.68
N PHE A 119 -4.37 -7.10 4.42
CA PHE A 119 -4.05 -5.82 3.80
C PHE A 119 -4.90 -4.64 4.29
N THR A 120 -6.02 -4.85 5.02
CA THR A 120 -6.69 -3.75 5.72
C THR A 120 -5.88 -3.17 6.86
N GLN A 121 -4.94 -3.95 7.41
CA GLN A 121 -4.09 -3.55 8.54
C GLN A 121 -2.79 -2.89 8.07
N THR A 122 -2.45 -3.03 6.79
CA THR A 122 -1.32 -2.35 6.17
C THR A 122 -1.76 -0.99 5.62
N ALA A 123 -0.82 -0.17 5.19
CA ALA A 123 -1.14 1.06 4.50
C ALA A 123 -1.84 0.75 3.16
N GLY A 124 -2.89 1.36 2.77
CA GLY A 124 -3.82 1.12 1.65
C GLY A 124 -3.27 0.48 0.35
N TYR A 125 -4.16 0.04 -0.54
CA TYR A 125 -3.81 -0.70 -1.75
C TYR A 125 -2.81 0.02 -2.67
N PHE A 126 -2.98 1.31 -2.86
CA PHE A 126 -2.08 2.13 -3.70
C PHE A 126 -0.81 2.58 -2.98
N ALA A 127 -0.60 2.02 -1.80
CA ALA A 127 0.51 2.26 -0.93
C ALA A 127 1.84 1.68 -1.49
N PRO A 128 2.99 2.44 -1.70
CA PRO A 128 4.25 1.82 -2.09
C PRO A 128 4.64 0.65 -1.20
N GLY A 129 4.50 0.74 0.12
CA GLY A 129 4.80 -0.38 1.01
C GLY A 129 3.91 -1.61 0.78
N ALA A 130 2.62 -1.43 0.49
CA ALA A 130 1.75 -2.53 0.11
C ALA A 130 2.11 -3.06 -1.29
N GLN A 131 2.43 -2.16 -2.23
CA GLN A 131 2.81 -2.51 -3.60
C GLN A 131 4.14 -3.27 -3.69
N GLN A 132 4.97 -3.24 -2.65
CA GLN A 132 6.16 -4.09 -2.54
C GLN A 132 5.83 -5.56 -2.25
N ASN A 133 4.61 -5.88 -1.81
CA ASN A 133 4.23 -7.26 -1.55
C ASN A 133 3.84 -7.99 -2.85
N PRO A 134 4.56 -9.06 -3.25
CA PRO A 134 4.31 -9.76 -4.51
C PRO A 134 2.99 -10.54 -4.53
N LEU A 135 2.29 -10.66 -3.40
CA LEU A 135 0.98 -11.31 -3.29
C LEU A 135 -0.17 -10.32 -3.03
N LEU A 136 0.08 -8.99 -3.08
CA LEU A 136 -0.94 -7.98 -2.82
C LEU A 136 -2.21 -8.21 -3.65
N HIS A 137 -2.07 -8.46 -4.95
CA HIS A 137 -3.20 -8.63 -5.88
C HIS A 137 -4.19 -9.73 -5.47
N LEU A 138 -3.76 -10.69 -4.64
CA LEU A 138 -4.63 -11.80 -4.17
C LEU A 138 -5.72 -11.35 -3.20
N TRP A 139 -5.72 -10.07 -2.75
CA TRP A 139 -6.80 -9.53 -1.95
C TRP A 139 -8.16 -9.68 -2.65
N SER A 140 -8.22 -9.45 -3.96
CA SER A 140 -9.47 -9.52 -4.72
C SER A 140 -10.01 -10.95 -4.82
N LEU A 141 -9.11 -11.95 -4.94
CA LEU A 141 -9.48 -13.36 -4.90
C LEU A 141 -9.95 -13.78 -3.50
N GLY A 142 -9.40 -13.20 -2.43
CA GLY A 142 -9.91 -13.37 -1.07
C GLY A 142 -11.37 -12.92 -0.97
N VAL A 143 -11.69 -11.72 -1.44
CA VAL A 143 -13.07 -11.19 -1.48
C VAL A 143 -13.98 -12.07 -2.33
N GLU A 144 -13.52 -12.53 -3.49
CA GLU A 144 -14.27 -13.38 -4.41
C GLU A 144 -14.60 -14.74 -3.78
N GLU A 145 -13.64 -15.40 -3.12
CA GLU A 145 -13.86 -16.70 -2.47
C GLU A 145 -14.76 -16.58 -1.23
N GLN A 146 -14.64 -15.49 -0.47
CA GLN A 146 -15.55 -15.18 0.63
C GLN A 146 -16.99 -14.99 0.12
N PHE A 147 -17.17 -14.31 -1.02
CA PHE A 147 -18.48 -14.20 -1.68
C PHE A 147 -18.99 -15.58 -2.09
N TYR A 148 -18.16 -16.45 -2.67
CA TYR A 148 -18.54 -17.80 -3.07
C TYR A 148 -18.89 -18.71 -1.89
N LEU A 149 -18.37 -18.43 -0.70
CA LEU A 149 -18.72 -19.15 0.52
C LEU A 149 -20.11 -18.73 1.04
N VAL A 150 -20.37 -17.41 1.09
CA VAL A 150 -21.58 -16.84 1.70
C VAL A 150 -22.77 -16.86 0.74
N TRP A 151 -22.57 -16.50 -0.53
CA TRP A 151 -23.64 -16.26 -1.49
C TRP A 151 -24.50 -17.49 -1.80
N PRO A 152 -23.97 -18.71 -1.98
CA PRO A 152 -24.79 -19.90 -2.19
C PRO A 152 -25.75 -20.16 -1.04
N ALA A 153 -25.34 -19.91 0.20
CA ALA A 153 -26.20 -20.05 1.38
C ALA A 153 -27.33 -19.01 1.38
N LEU A 154 -27.03 -17.77 1.03
CA LEU A 154 -28.04 -16.71 0.88
C LEU A 154 -29.05 -17.04 -0.24
N ILE A 155 -28.59 -17.45 -1.42
CA ILE A 155 -29.49 -17.85 -2.51
C ILE A 155 -30.32 -19.07 -2.12
N ALA A 156 -29.76 -20.03 -1.37
CA ALA A 156 -30.51 -21.17 -0.87
C ALA A 156 -31.64 -20.73 0.06
N LEU A 157 -31.36 -19.81 0.98
CA LEU A 157 -32.37 -19.22 1.88
C LEU A 157 -33.44 -18.45 1.09
N LEU A 158 -33.02 -17.60 0.15
CA LEU A 158 -33.90 -16.82 -0.72
C LEU A 158 -34.72 -17.68 -1.70
N SER A 159 -34.32 -18.91 -1.95
CA SER A 159 -35.05 -19.89 -2.78
C SER A 159 -36.13 -20.65 -2.00
N TRP A 160 -36.29 -20.41 -0.70
CA TRP A 160 -37.35 -21.00 0.09
C TRP A 160 -38.72 -20.57 -0.45
N LYS A 161 -39.72 -21.47 -0.45
CA LYS A 161 -41.04 -21.26 -1.08
C LYS A 161 -41.66 -19.89 -0.74
N ARG A 162 -41.52 -19.44 0.54
CA ARG A 162 -42.05 -18.15 1.02
C ARG A 162 -41.29 -16.91 0.51
N LEU A 163 -39.99 -17.04 0.17
CA LEU A 163 -39.13 -15.92 -0.21
C LEU A 163 -38.80 -15.90 -1.71
N ARG A 164 -39.18 -16.96 -2.46
CA ARG A 164 -38.83 -17.11 -3.87
C ARG A 164 -39.26 -15.94 -4.74
N GLY A 165 -40.45 -15.38 -4.47
CA GLY A 165 -40.95 -14.19 -5.17
C GLY A 165 -40.22 -12.91 -4.85
N ALA A 166 -39.57 -12.83 -3.68
CA ALA A 166 -38.86 -11.64 -3.20
C ALA A 166 -37.33 -11.70 -3.41
N ARG A 167 -36.79 -12.83 -3.94
CA ARG A 167 -35.34 -13.07 -4.02
C ARG A 167 -34.57 -11.98 -4.76
N ALA A 168 -35.11 -11.49 -5.88
CA ALA A 168 -34.47 -10.44 -6.67
C ALA A 168 -34.53 -9.08 -5.95
N THR A 169 -35.65 -8.77 -5.30
CA THR A 169 -35.83 -7.56 -4.49
C THR A 169 -34.89 -7.56 -3.30
N LEU A 170 -34.73 -8.69 -2.60
CA LEU A 170 -33.80 -8.82 -1.47
C LEU A 170 -32.36 -8.69 -1.92
N ALA A 171 -32.00 -9.26 -3.07
CA ALA A 171 -30.66 -9.07 -3.67
C ALA A 171 -30.40 -7.58 -4.00
N LEU A 172 -31.40 -6.88 -4.53
CA LEU A 172 -31.32 -5.44 -4.79
C LEU A 172 -31.17 -4.61 -3.50
N VAL A 173 -31.90 -4.95 -2.45
CA VAL A 173 -31.76 -4.29 -1.14
C VAL A 173 -30.37 -4.49 -0.57
N LEU A 174 -29.82 -5.71 -0.64
CA LEU A 174 -28.44 -6.00 -0.22
C LEU A 174 -27.42 -5.25 -1.05
N LEU A 175 -27.64 -5.12 -2.37
CA LEU A 175 -26.79 -4.32 -3.26
C LEU A 175 -26.74 -2.87 -2.81
N ILE A 176 -27.91 -2.25 -2.60
CA ILE A 176 -28.02 -0.85 -2.18
C ILE A 176 -27.36 -0.66 -0.80
N ALA A 177 -27.63 -1.54 0.15
CA ALA A 177 -27.06 -1.49 1.49
C ALA A 177 -25.52 -1.58 1.45
N SER A 178 -24.97 -2.50 0.64
CA SER A 178 -23.51 -2.65 0.46
C SER A 178 -22.89 -1.42 -0.21
N LEU A 179 -23.53 -0.83 -1.23
CA LEU A 179 -23.04 0.39 -1.89
C LEU A 179 -23.05 1.59 -0.93
N VAL A 180 -24.14 1.75 -0.15
CA VAL A 180 -24.20 2.81 0.87
C VAL A 180 -23.11 2.60 1.91
N LEU A 181 -22.91 1.36 2.38
CA LEU A 181 -21.86 1.03 3.33
C LEU A 181 -20.47 1.36 2.75
N ALA A 182 -20.19 1.02 1.49
CA ALA A 182 -18.97 1.39 0.81
C ALA A 182 -18.76 2.93 0.81
N GLN A 183 -19.82 3.68 0.50
CA GLN A 183 -19.75 5.14 0.43
C GLN A 183 -19.50 5.80 1.78
N VAL A 184 -20.13 5.33 2.85
CA VAL A 184 -19.98 5.94 4.18
C VAL A 184 -18.69 5.53 4.89
N THR A 185 -18.03 4.46 4.42
CA THR A 185 -16.78 3.95 5.01
C THR A 185 -15.53 4.28 4.18
N LEU A 186 -15.61 5.17 3.19
CA LEU A 186 -14.51 5.51 2.27
C LEU A 186 -13.20 5.93 2.97
N ALA A 187 -13.29 6.48 4.17
CA ALA A 187 -12.12 6.84 4.97
C ALA A 187 -11.39 5.61 5.57
N SER A 188 -11.98 4.42 5.46
CA SER A 188 -11.43 3.18 6.01
C SER A 188 -10.87 2.29 4.91
N GLN A 189 -9.77 1.57 5.19
CA GLN A 189 -9.23 0.54 4.30
C GLN A 189 -10.23 -0.60 4.03
N TRP A 190 -11.17 -0.82 4.94
CA TRP A 190 -12.25 -1.78 4.76
C TRP A 190 -13.13 -1.48 3.55
N ALA A 191 -13.28 -0.19 3.18
CA ALA A 191 -14.03 0.19 1.98
C ALA A 191 -13.46 -0.47 0.72
N PHE A 192 -12.12 -0.56 0.62
CA PHE A 192 -11.43 -1.14 -0.52
C PHE A 192 -11.36 -2.68 -0.45
N PHE A 193 -10.98 -3.22 0.71
CA PHE A 193 -10.64 -4.63 0.86
C PHE A 193 -11.77 -5.51 1.42
N GLY A 194 -12.79 -4.92 2.04
CA GLY A 194 -13.82 -5.65 2.77
C GLY A 194 -14.95 -6.18 1.90
N LEU A 195 -15.27 -7.47 1.99
CA LEU A 195 -16.41 -8.06 1.27
C LEU A 195 -17.74 -7.29 1.46
N PRO A 196 -18.14 -6.87 2.68
CA PRO A 196 -19.42 -6.16 2.85
C PRO A 196 -19.52 -4.87 2.04
N MET A 197 -18.40 -4.16 1.82
CA MET A 197 -18.33 -2.91 1.06
C MET A 197 -18.18 -3.14 -0.44
N ARG A 198 -17.77 -4.35 -0.86
CA ARG A 198 -17.57 -4.74 -2.26
C ARG A 198 -18.65 -5.67 -2.78
N ALA A 199 -19.54 -6.20 -1.90
CA ALA A 199 -20.56 -7.18 -2.28
C ALA A 199 -21.54 -6.64 -3.33
N TRP A 200 -21.81 -5.33 -3.35
CA TRP A 200 -22.71 -4.70 -4.31
C TRP A 200 -22.26 -4.89 -5.77
N GLU A 201 -20.96 -5.01 -6.04
CA GLU A 201 -20.40 -5.25 -7.38
C GLU A 201 -20.77 -6.64 -7.88
N PHE A 202 -20.63 -7.66 -7.02
CA PHE A 202 -21.09 -9.02 -7.34
C PHE A 202 -22.62 -9.06 -7.48
N LEU A 203 -23.33 -8.35 -6.60
CA LEU A 203 -24.79 -8.30 -6.60
C LEU A 203 -25.34 -7.58 -7.82
N ALA A 204 -24.61 -6.62 -8.42
CA ALA A 204 -24.99 -6.01 -9.68
C ALA A 204 -25.12 -7.07 -10.80
N GLY A 205 -24.17 -7.98 -10.90
CA GLY A 205 -24.29 -9.15 -11.78
C GLY A 205 -25.35 -10.17 -11.32
N GLY A 206 -25.45 -10.38 -10.00
CA GLY A 206 -26.39 -11.31 -9.39
C GLY A 206 -27.86 -10.95 -9.65
N VAL A 207 -28.22 -9.68 -9.58
CA VAL A 207 -29.57 -9.16 -9.85
C VAL A 207 -30.00 -9.45 -11.30
N LEU A 208 -29.08 -9.30 -12.26
CA LEU A 208 -29.33 -9.69 -13.64
C LEU A 208 -29.58 -11.19 -13.78
N ALA A 209 -28.77 -12.00 -13.11
CA ALA A 209 -28.91 -13.46 -13.14
C ALA A 209 -30.22 -13.97 -12.54
N LEU A 210 -30.77 -13.23 -11.56
CA LEU A 210 -32.07 -13.55 -10.93
C LEU A 210 -33.28 -13.10 -11.75
N GLY A 211 -33.05 -12.47 -12.93
CA GLY A 211 -34.12 -12.10 -13.86
C GLY A 211 -34.93 -10.87 -13.45
N LEU A 212 -34.36 -9.98 -12.59
CA LEU A 212 -34.99 -8.72 -12.25
C LEU A 212 -35.16 -7.82 -13.48
N VAL A 213 -34.20 -7.88 -14.40
CA VAL A 213 -34.26 -7.19 -15.68
C VAL A 213 -34.42 -8.24 -16.79
N LYS A 214 -35.48 -8.12 -17.57
CA LYS A 214 -35.71 -9.03 -18.72
C LYS A 214 -34.63 -8.84 -19.77
N PRO A 215 -34.27 -9.90 -20.53
CA PRO A 215 -33.38 -9.77 -21.70
C PRO A 215 -33.87 -8.68 -22.66
N PRO A 216 -32.95 -8.03 -23.44
CA PRO A 216 -33.37 -7.02 -24.41
C PRO A 216 -34.35 -7.61 -25.42
N GLY A 217 -35.45 -6.88 -25.71
CA GLY A 217 -36.52 -7.33 -26.58
C GLY A 217 -36.16 -7.29 -28.07
N ASP A 218 -35.15 -6.49 -28.43
CA ASP A 218 -34.71 -6.30 -29.81
C ASP A 218 -33.20 -6.03 -29.88
N ARG A 219 -32.65 -6.16 -31.11
CA ARG A 219 -31.22 -5.96 -31.34
C ARG A 219 -30.76 -4.52 -31.20
N ALA A 220 -31.62 -3.54 -31.45
CA ALA A 220 -31.26 -2.13 -31.35
C ALA A 220 -31.04 -1.74 -29.88
N THR A 221 -31.95 -2.14 -29.00
CA THR A 221 -31.84 -1.99 -27.55
C THR A 221 -30.58 -2.69 -27.01
N ALA A 222 -30.32 -3.93 -27.46
CA ALA A 222 -29.13 -4.66 -27.08
C ALA A 222 -27.86 -3.95 -27.52
N ASN A 223 -27.79 -3.42 -28.76
CA ASN A 223 -26.65 -2.68 -29.26
C ASN A 223 -26.43 -1.37 -28.50
N LEU A 224 -27.49 -0.59 -28.29
CA LEU A 224 -27.42 0.66 -27.54
C LEU A 224 -26.85 0.44 -26.13
N ALA A 225 -27.37 -0.55 -25.43
CA ALA A 225 -26.86 -0.93 -24.11
C ALA A 225 -25.40 -1.37 -24.15
N GLY A 226 -25.01 -2.14 -25.17
CA GLY A 226 -23.62 -2.53 -25.40
C GLY A 226 -22.67 -1.35 -25.62
N VAL A 227 -23.09 -0.37 -26.42
CA VAL A 227 -22.30 0.86 -26.66
C VAL A 227 -22.19 1.68 -25.38
N ILE A 228 -23.31 1.94 -24.70
CA ILE A 228 -23.31 2.68 -23.43
C ILE A 228 -22.42 1.98 -22.40
N GLY A 229 -22.57 0.68 -22.24
CA GLY A 229 -21.77 -0.10 -21.30
C GLY A 229 -20.27 -0.05 -21.64
N GLY A 230 -19.91 -0.15 -22.92
CA GLY A 230 -18.55 -0.01 -23.39
C GLY A 230 -17.97 1.38 -23.11
N LEU A 231 -18.73 2.44 -23.37
CA LEU A 231 -18.32 3.82 -23.08
C LEU A 231 -18.14 4.07 -21.58
N MET A 232 -19.01 3.51 -20.73
CA MET A 232 -18.88 3.64 -19.27
C MET A 232 -17.61 2.96 -18.76
N ILE A 233 -17.27 1.77 -19.26
CA ILE A 233 -16.00 1.10 -18.91
C ILE A 233 -14.80 1.90 -19.43
N ALA A 234 -14.81 2.30 -20.72
CA ALA A 234 -13.73 3.07 -21.30
C ALA A 234 -13.51 4.42 -20.58
N GLY A 235 -14.62 5.10 -20.23
CA GLY A 235 -14.57 6.33 -19.44
C GLY A 235 -13.98 6.10 -18.05
N SER A 236 -14.35 5.01 -17.36
CA SER A 236 -13.76 4.66 -16.06
C SER A 236 -12.27 4.37 -16.15
N LEU A 237 -11.83 3.64 -17.20
CA LEU A 237 -10.42 3.35 -17.45
C LEU A 237 -9.59 4.62 -17.73
N ALA A 238 -10.19 5.63 -18.38
CA ALA A 238 -9.50 6.85 -18.77
C ALA A 238 -9.52 7.94 -17.69
N LEU A 239 -10.61 8.05 -16.92
CA LEU A 239 -10.85 9.18 -16.02
C LEU A 239 -10.50 8.89 -14.56
N LEU A 240 -10.57 7.63 -14.13
CA LEU A 240 -10.17 7.24 -12.79
C LEU A 240 -8.65 7.08 -12.70
N SER A 241 -8.13 7.31 -11.50
CA SER A 241 -6.71 7.15 -11.19
C SER A 241 -6.57 6.70 -9.72
N GLU A 242 -5.36 6.39 -9.31
CA GLU A 242 -5.03 6.06 -7.91
C GLU A 242 -5.36 7.20 -6.94
N ALA A 243 -5.43 8.45 -7.43
CA ALA A 243 -5.84 9.62 -6.66
C ALA A 243 -7.36 9.77 -6.51
N SER A 244 -8.16 8.98 -7.25
CA SER A 244 -9.61 9.04 -7.17
C SER A 244 -10.12 8.47 -5.85
N VAL A 245 -11.20 9.06 -5.31
CA VAL A 245 -11.89 8.49 -4.14
C VAL A 245 -12.59 7.20 -4.58
N PHE A 246 -12.08 6.06 -4.16
CA PHE A 246 -12.50 4.75 -4.64
C PHE A 246 -12.55 3.72 -3.48
N PRO A 247 -13.52 2.77 -3.50
CA PRO A 247 -14.56 2.49 -4.49
C PRO A 247 -15.77 3.44 -4.44
N GLY A 248 -16.79 3.19 -3.64
CA GLY A 248 -18.00 4.01 -3.52
C GLY A 248 -18.68 4.31 -4.87
N PHE A 249 -19.21 5.53 -5.01
CA PHE A 249 -19.93 5.92 -6.23
C PHE A 249 -19.06 6.00 -7.48
N SER A 250 -17.75 6.19 -7.35
CA SER A 250 -16.83 6.21 -8.49
C SER A 250 -16.70 4.86 -9.20
N ALA A 251 -17.00 3.74 -8.52
CA ALA A 251 -17.03 2.42 -9.12
C ALA A 251 -18.38 2.09 -9.83
N VAL A 252 -19.45 2.89 -9.61
CA VAL A 252 -20.75 2.64 -10.20
C VAL A 252 -20.72 2.62 -11.73
N PRO A 253 -20.04 3.56 -12.44
CA PRO A 253 -20.03 3.52 -13.90
C PRO A 253 -19.43 2.22 -14.47
N VAL A 254 -18.31 1.74 -13.96
CA VAL A 254 -17.70 0.49 -14.45
C VAL A 254 -18.58 -0.73 -14.16
N CYS A 255 -19.22 -0.79 -12.99
CA CYS A 255 -20.09 -1.91 -12.62
C CYS A 255 -21.39 -1.93 -13.45
N VAL A 256 -22.02 -0.76 -13.63
CA VAL A 256 -23.23 -0.62 -14.48
C VAL A 256 -22.86 -0.90 -15.95
N GLY A 257 -21.74 -0.36 -16.43
CA GLY A 257 -21.24 -0.63 -17.77
C GLY A 257 -21.01 -2.12 -18.02
N THR A 258 -20.42 -2.82 -17.07
CA THR A 258 -20.23 -4.27 -17.11
C THR A 258 -21.56 -5.02 -17.13
N ALA A 259 -22.50 -4.62 -16.26
CA ALA A 259 -23.84 -5.21 -16.21
C ALA A 259 -24.60 -5.03 -17.54
N LEU A 260 -24.50 -3.84 -18.15
CA LEU A 260 -25.09 -3.54 -19.46
C LEU A 260 -24.48 -4.42 -20.58
N LEU A 261 -23.15 -4.64 -20.58
CA LEU A 261 -22.50 -5.52 -21.56
C LEU A 261 -22.94 -6.98 -21.38
N VAL A 262 -23.01 -7.47 -20.13
CA VAL A 262 -23.51 -8.83 -19.85
C VAL A 262 -24.98 -8.98 -20.25
N TRP A 263 -25.81 -7.98 -19.99
CA TRP A 263 -27.21 -7.94 -20.40
C TRP A 263 -27.39 -7.87 -21.92
N SER A 264 -26.69 -6.98 -22.59
CA SER A 264 -26.66 -6.81 -24.05
C SER A 264 -26.26 -8.11 -24.77
N GLY A 265 -25.25 -8.82 -24.27
CA GLY A 265 -24.77 -10.06 -24.86
C GLY A 265 -25.80 -11.20 -24.83
N SER A 266 -26.85 -11.15 -24.00
CA SER A 266 -27.96 -12.10 -24.01
C SER A 266 -28.87 -11.94 -25.24
N GLY A 267 -28.83 -10.77 -25.90
CA GLY A 267 -29.59 -10.45 -27.12
C GLY A 267 -28.77 -10.55 -28.42
N GLU A 268 -27.60 -11.20 -28.41
CA GLU A 268 -26.70 -11.38 -29.57
C GLU A 268 -26.31 -10.06 -30.26
N ALA A 269 -26.09 -8.97 -29.49
CA ALA A 269 -25.76 -7.66 -30.04
C ALA A 269 -24.53 -7.69 -30.97
N PRO A 270 -24.62 -7.21 -32.23
CA PRO A 270 -23.50 -7.12 -33.17
C PRO A 270 -22.37 -6.21 -32.66
N GLY A 271 -22.70 -5.17 -31.88
CA GLY A 271 -21.71 -4.25 -31.28
C GLY A 271 -20.73 -4.95 -30.33
N LEU A 272 -21.01 -6.18 -29.88
CA LEU A 272 -20.08 -7.00 -29.09
C LEU A 272 -19.20 -7.94 -29.90
N ALA A 273 -19.19 -7.82 -31.24
CA ALA A 273 -18.41 -8.70 -32.12
C ALA A 273 -16.92 -8.74 -31.76
N VAL A 274 -16.35 -7.60 -31.35
CA VAL A 274 -14.94 -7.51 -30.94
C VAL A 274 -14.65 -8.41 -29.74
N LEU A 275 -15.55 -8.46 -28.74
CA LEU A 275 -15.41 -9.34 -27.58
C LEU A 275 -15.48 -10.84 -27.92
N ARG A 276 -16.03 -11.18 -29.10
CA ARG A 276 -16.18 -12.56 -29.56
C ARG A 276 -15.06 -13.02 -30.49
N LEU A 277 -14.09 -12.15 -30.85
CA LEU A 277 -12.93 -12.49 -31.64
C LEU A 277 -12.09 -13.58 -30.94
N ALA A 278 -11.59 -14.53 -31.72
CA ALA A 278 -10.87 -15.70 -31.19
C ALA A 278 -9.65 -15.33 -30.32
N PRO A 279 -8.80 -14.34 -30.66
CA PRO A 279 -7.69 -13.93 -29.81
C PRO A 279 -8.17 -13.33 -28.47
N VAL A 280 -9.24 -12.51 -28.49
CA VAL A 280 -9.81 -11.87 -27.30
C VAL A 280 -10.40 -12.94 -26.37
N VAL A 281 -11.19 -13.84 -26.89
CA VAL A 281 -11.73 -14.99 -26.14
C VAL A 281 -10.59 -15.89 -25.62
N GLY A 282 -9.52 -16.07 -26.38
CA GLY A 282 -8.32 -16.82 -25.99
C GLY A 282 -7.68 -16.20 -24.73
N LEU A 283 -7.45 -14.88 -24.74
CA LEU A 283 -6.93 -14.13 -23.60
C LEU A 283 -7.88 -14.24 -22.37
N GLY A 284 -9.19 -14.14 -22.60
CA GLY A 284 -10.18 -14.29 -21.52
C GLY A 284 -10.17 -15.67 -20.88
N ARG A 285 -9.88 -16.73 -21.64
CA ARG A 285 -9.76 -18.10 -21.09
C ARG A 285 -8.57 -18.27 -20.16
N ILE A 286 -7.45 -17.59 -20.42
CA ILE A 286 -6.25 -17.63 -19.58
C ILE A 286 -6.22 -16.50 -18.55
N SER A 287 -7.25 -15.63 -18.49
CA SER A 287 -7.26 -14.41 -17.67
C SER A 287 -6.98 -14.67 -16.19
N TYR A 288 -7.48 -15.78 -15.66
CA TYR A 288 -7.24 -16.16 -14.26
C TYR A 288 -5.75 -16.48 -14.01
N SER A 289 -5.15 -17.32 -14.82
CA SER A 289 -3.74 -17.64 -14.71
C SER A 289 -2.85 -16.41 -14.96
N LEU A 290 -3.22 -15.53 -15.93
CA LEU A 290 -2.50 -14.29 -16.19
C LEU A 290 -2.58 -13.33 -14.99
N TYR A 291 -3.74 -13.23 -14.34
CA TYR A 291 -3.92 -12.45 -13.12
C TYR A 291 -3.03 -12.96 -11.98
N LEU A 292 -2.81 -14.25 -11.86
CA LEU A 292 -1.94 -14.83 -10.83
C LEU A 292 -0.45 -14.50 -11.03
N TRP A 293 0.03 -14.49 -12.29
CA TRP A 293 1.47 -14.41 -12.58
C TRP A 293 1.99 -13.00 -12.83
N HIS A 294 1.16 -12.06 -13.33
CA HIS A 294 1.65 -10.74 -13.76
C HIS A 294 2.24 -9.91 -12.63
N TRP A 295 1.57 -9.86 -11.50
CA TRP A 295 1.95 -9.01 -10.37
C TRP A 295 3.23 -9.47 -9.66
N PRO A 296 3.37 -10.75 -9.25
CA PRO A 296 4.61 -11.23 -8.64
C PRO A 296 5.85 -10.98 -9.48
N LEU A 297 5.75 -11.17 -10.79
CA LEU A 297 6.88 -10.95 -11.69
C LEU A 297 7.29 -9.48 -11.74
N LEU A 298 6.34 -8.56 -11.80
CA LEU A 298 6.61 -7.12 -11.81
C LEU A 298 7.24 -6.67 -10.49
N VAL A 299 6.69 -7.10 -9.36
CA VAL A 299 7.14 -6.70 -8.02
C VAL A 299 8.53 -7.24 -7.73
N LEU A 300 8.75 -8.54 -7.88
CA LEU A 300 10.06 -9.15 -7.61
C LEU A 300 11.15 -8.64 -8.56
N ALA A 301 10.81 -8.37 -9.84
CA ALA A 301 11.76 -7.76 -10.75
C ALA A 301 12.10 -6.31 -10.38
N ALA A 302 11.13 -5.54 -9.89
CA ALA A 302 11.35 -4.18 -9.40
C ALA A 302 12.20 -4.19 -8.13
N ASP A 303 11.96 -5.15 -7.23
CA ASP A 303 12.78 -5.34 -6.03
C ASP A 303 14.24 -5.66 -6.38
N VAL A 304 14.49 -6.58 -7.32
CA VAL A 304 15.86 -6.84 -7.80
C VAL A 304 16.47 -5.63 -8.49
N ALA A 305 15.71 -4.89 -9.30
CA ALA A 305 16.25 -3.76 -10.07
C ALA A 305 16.63 -2.56 -9.18
N GLN A 306 15.95 -2.36 -8.05
CA GLN A 306 16.12 -1.21 -7.14
C GLN A 306 15.99 0.17 -7.83
N GLN A 307 15.41 0.16 -9.01
CA GLN A 307 15.15 1.34 -9.85
C GLN A 307 13.87 1.09 -10.65
N PRO A 308 13.19 2.14 -11.14
CA PRO A 308 12.04 1.96 -12.02
C PRO A 308 12.41 1.10 -13.22
N LEU A 309 11.64 0.04 -13.45
CA LEU A 309 11.82 -0.84 -14.61
C LEU A 309 11.64 -0.06 -15.91
N SER A 310 12.52 -0.28 -16.89
CA SER A 310 12.37 0.27 -18.23
C SER A 310 11.15 -0.32 -18.95
N ALA A 311 10.66 0.37 -19.98
CA ALA A 311 9.53 -0.11 -20.78
C ALA A 311 9.80 -1.51 -21.39
N ILE A 312 11.01 -1.76 -21.85
CA ILE A 312 11.41 -3.05 -22.42
C ILE A 312 11.37 -4.16 -21.36
N GLN A 313 11.86 -3.90 -20.16
CA GLN A 313 11.80 -4.86 -19.06
C GLN A 313 10.34 -5.18 -18.67
N ARG A 314 9.48 -4.16 -18.57
CA ARG A 314 8.05 -4.34 -18.29
C ARG A 314 7.35 -5.16 -19.37
N LEU A 315 7.60 -4.87 -20.64
CA LEU A 315 7.07 -5.66 -21.75
C LEU A 315 7.57 -7.11 -21.74
N GLY A 316 8.86 -7.32 -21.43
CA GLY A 316 9.42 -8.66 -21.27
C GLY A 316 8.75 -9.45 -20.13
N LEU A 317 8.48 -8.80 -19.00
CA LEU A 317 7.78 -9.41 -17.85
C LEU A 317 6.31 -9.72 -18.18
N ILE A 318 5.62 -8.87 -18.93
CA ILE A 318 4.27 -9.17 -19.42
C ILE A 318 4.31 -10.39 -20.35
N GLY A 319 5.29 -10.46 -21.26
CA GLY A 319 5.52 -11.63 -22.11
C GLY A 319 5.75 -12.91 -21.30
N ALA A 320 6.60 -12.85 -20.28
CA ALA A 320 6.82 -13.96 -19.35
C ALA A 320 5.54 -14.36 -18.60
N ALA A 321 4.77 -13.39 -18.12
CA ALA A 321 3.49 -13.63 -17.45
C ALA A 321 2.49 -14.33 -18.39
N LEU A 322 2.41 -13.93 -19.66
CA LEU A 322 1.58 -14.60 -20.67
C LEU A 322 2.00 -16.04 -20.90
N VAL A 323 3.30 -16.32 -21.04
CA VAL A 323 3.82 -17.69 -21.19
C VAL A 323 3.46 -18.53 -19.97
N LEU A 324 3.74 -18.05 -18.77
CA LEU A 324 3.41 -18.75 -17.52
C LEU A 324 1.89 -18.94 -17.37
N ALA A 325 1.09 -17.98 -17.80
CA ALA A 325 -0.37 -18.09 -17.78
C ALA A 325 -0.85 -19.21 -18.72
N VAL A 326 -0.32 -19.31 -19.93
CA VAL A 326 -0.66 -20.39 -20.87
C VAL A 326 -0.22 -21.75 -20.33
N LEU A 327 1.00 -21.86 -19.78
CA LEU A 327 1.52 -23.10 -19.20
C LEU A 327 0.68 -23.52 -17.98
N SER A 328 0.41 -22.60 -17.07
CA SER A 328 -0.42 -22.83 -15.87
C SER A 328 -1.85 -23.25 -16.27
N TRP A 329 -2.46 -22.54 -17.22
CA TRP A 329 -3.79 -22.88 -17.73
C TRP A 329 -3.81 -24.27 -18.38
N ARG A 330 -2.82 -24.58 -19.26
CA ARG A 330 -2.79 -25.83 -20.04
C ARG A 330 -2.46 -27.06 -19.20
N PHE A 331 -1.49 -26.94 -18.29
CA PHE A 331 -0.90 -28.09 -17.58
C PHE A 331 -1.38 -28.23 -16.14
N VAL A 332 -1.91 -27.14 -15.54
CA VAL A 332 -2.39 -27.17 -14.15
C VAL A 332 -3.92 -27.01 -14.11
N GLU A 333 -4.46 -25.87 -14.60
CA GLU A 333 -5.89 -25.58 -14.48
C GLU A 333 -6.76 -26.62 -15.23
N GLN A 334 -6.47 -26.87 -16.51
CA GLN A 334 -7.32 -27.76 -17.34
C GLN A 334 -7.37 -29.22 -16.88
N PRO A 335 -6.28 -29.88 -16.49
CA PRO A 335 -6.32 -31.25 -16.00
C PRO A 335 -7.19 -31.40 -14.76
N PHE A 336 -7.08 -30.48 -13.79
CA PHE A 336 -7.87 -30.56 -12.56
C PHE A 336 -9.35 -30.29 -12.78
N ARG A 337 -9.72 -29.41 -13.73
CA ARG A 337 -11.13 -29.13 -14.06
C ARG A 337 -11.89 -30.32 -14.60
N ARG A 338 -11.21 -31.25 -15.29
CA ARG A 338 -11.82 -32.44 -15.93
C ARG A 338 -11.92 -33.67 -15.00
N GLY A 339 -11.56 -33.53 -13.75
CA GLY A 339 -11.55 -34.65 -12.78
C GLY A 339 -12.96 -35.17 -12.44
N PRO A 340 -13.07 -36.41 -11.92
CA PRO A 340 -14.35 -37.06 -11.55
C PRO A 340 -15.02 -36.31 -10.38
N THR A 341 -16.35 -36.31 -10.37
CA THR A 341 -17.17 -35.54 -9.40
C THR A 341 -17.80 -36.43 -8.31
N ASP A 342 -17.51 -37.73 -8.31
CA ASP A 342 -17.89 -38.65 -7.25
C ASP A 342 -17.17 -38.31 -5.94
N ARG A 343 -17.80 -38.65 -4.79
CA ARG A 343 -17.29 -38.39 -3.44
C ARG A 343 -16.78 -36.95 -3.23
N PRO A 344 -17.61 -35.93 -3.48
CA PRO A 344 -17.16 -34.53 -3.59
C PRO A 344 -16.49 -34.02 -2.32
N TRP A 345 -16.96 -34.39 -1.14
CA TRP A 345 -16.37 -33.93 0.14
C TRP A 345 -14.97 -34.50 0.40
N ARG A 346 -14.73 -35.79 0.08
CA ARG A 346 -13.41 -36.40 0.19
C ARG A 346 -12.42 -35.73 -0.76
N ARG A 347 -12.84 -35.46 -1.99
CA ARG A 347 -11.99 -34.79 -2.99
C ARG A 347 -11.73 -33.34 -2.66
N LEU A 348 -12.73 -32.64 -2.09
CA LEU A 348 -12.55 -31.29 -1.58
C LEU A 348 -11.53 -31.28 -0.44
N GLY A 349 -11.60 -32.22 0.50
CA GLY A 349 -10.59 -32.38 1.54
C GLY A 349 -9.17 -32.53 1.00
N LEU A 350 -8.97 -33.29 -0.09
CA LEU A 350 -7.67 -33.40 -0.75
C LEU A 350 -7.20 -32.08 -1.39
N MET A 351 -8.13 -31.22 -1.84
CA MET A 351 -7.78 -29.88 -2.35
C MET A 351 -7.37 -28.89 -1.25
N LEU A 352 -7.66 -29.19 0.03
CA LEU A 352 -7.20 -28.39 1.16
C LEU A 352 -5.72 -28.62 1.49
N LEU A 353 -5.15 -29.78 1.16
CA LEU A 353 -3.74 -30.09 1.49
C LEU A 353 -2.74 -29.07 0.92
N PRO A 354 -2.81 -28.68 -0.39
CA PRO A 354 -1.90 -27.67 -0.91
C PRO A 354 -2.13 -26.28 -0.29
N LEU A 355 -3.35 -25.96 0.15
CA LEU A 355 -3.62 -24.72 0.89
C LEU A 355 -2.97 -24.74 2.28
N LEU A 356 -3.05 -25.88 2.98
CA LEU A 356 -2.35 -26.08 4.27
C LEU A 356 -0.83 -25.98 4.10
N ALA A 357 -0.27 -26.49 2.99
CA ALA A 357 1.13 -26.30 2.68
C ALA A 357 1.50 -24.82 2.50
N ALA A 358 0.66 -24.04 1.79
CA ALA A 358 0.88 -22.60 1.64
C ALA A 358 0.82 -21.88 3.01
N ILE A 359 -0.14 -22.24 3.87
CA ILE A 359 -0.23 -21.71 5.24
C ILE A 359 1.03 -22.04 6.03
N ALA A 360 1.49 -23.31 6.00
CA ALA A 360 2.67 -23.74 6.74
C ALA A 360 3.95 -23.01 6.26
N VAL A 361 4.14 -22.90 4.93
CA VAL A 361 5.28 -22.15 4.35
C VAL A 361 5.21 -20.68 4.76
N GLY A 362 4.04 -20.04 4.61
CA GLY A 362 3.87 -18.65 4.99
C GLY A 362 4.10 -18.41 6.48
N ALA A 363 3.59 -19.28 7.34
CA ALA A 363 3.82 -19.23 8.79
C ALA A 363 5.31 -19.40 9.12
N LEU A 364 6.00 -20.35 8.46
CA LEU A 364 7.44 -20.52 8.63
C LEU A 364 8.19 -19.23 8.29
N LEU A 365 7.93 -18.62 7.12
CA LEU A 365 8.60 -17.39 6.70
C LEU A 365 8.32 -16.21 7.66
N PHE A 366 7.09 -16.11 8.15
CA PHE A 366 6.68 -15.04 9.06
C PHE A 366 7.31 -15.20 10.46
N PHE A 367 7.13 -16.36 11.11
CA PHE A 367 7.61 -16.58 12.47
C PHE A 367 9.12 -16.76 12.58
N SER A 368 9.80 -17.11 11.47
CA SER A 368 11.26 -17.08 11.41
C SER A 368 11.83 -15.69 11.12
N HIS A 369 11.00 -14.65 11.11
CA HIS A 369 11.40 -13.27 10.75
C HIS A 369 12.09 -13.20 9.38
N GLY A 370 11.59 -13.94 8.38
CA GLY A 370 12.14 -13.92 7.02
C GLY A 370 13.44 -14.70 6.85
N LEU A 371 13.67 -15.72 7.67
CA LEU A 371 14.83 -16.63 7.56
C LEU A 371 16.19 -15.89 7.52
N PRO A 372 16.56 -15.05 8.48
CA PRO A 372 17.81 -14.29 8.44
C PRO A 372 19.05 -15.19 8.37
N GLY A 373 18.97 -16.43 8.86
CA GLY A 373 20.05 -17.41 8.79
C GLY A 373 20.40 -17.90 7.37
N ARG A 374 19.60 -17.58 6.34
CA ARG A 374 19.90 -17.91 4.93
C ARG A 374 20.87 -16.93 4.27
N LEU A 375 21.06 -15.76 4.87
CA LEU A 375 21.91 -14.74 4.32
C LEU A 375 23.40 -15.11 4.46
N THR A 376 24.20 -14.71 3.49
CA THR A 376 25.65 -14.74 3.63
C THR A 376 26.08 -13.85 4.81
N PRO A 377 27.23 -14.12 5.49
CA PRO A 377 27.67 -13.29 6.61
C PRO A 377 27.75 -11.79 6.23
N THR A 378 28.22 -11.47 5.01
CA THR A 378 28.29 -10.10 4.50
C THR A 378 26.91 -9.48 4.31
N ALA A 379 25.98 -10.22 3.70
CA ALA A 379 24.62 -9.72 3.49
C ALA A 379 23.89 -9.50 4.82
N LYS A 380 24.11 -10.42 5.79
CA LYS A 380 23.54 -10.28 7.12
C LYS A 380 24.08 -9.05 7.85
N ALA A 381 25.39 -8.85 7.87
CA ALA A 381 26.00 -7.67 8.51
C ALA A 381 25.47 -6.34 7.91
N LEU A 382 25.22 -6.32 6.60
CA LEU A 382 24.65 -5.14 5.93
C LEU A 382 23.14 -4.95 6.25
N ALA A 383 22.37 -6.03 6.33
CA ALA A 383 20.97 -5.98 6.74
C ALA A 383 20.82 -5.52 8.19
N ASP A 384 21.71 -5.99 9.07
CA ASP A 384 21.69 -5.65 10.50
C ASP A 384 21.97 -4.14 10.75
N LEU A 385 22.49 -3.38 9.76
CA LEU A 385 22.66 -1.92 9.86
C LEU A 385 21.31 -1.19 10.03
N GLU A 386 20.22 -1.74 9.54
CA GLU A 386 18.88 -1.18 9.74
C GLU A 386 18.51 -1.09 11.24
N GLU A 387 19.03 -2.01 12.06
CA GLU A 387 18.78 -2.05 13.49
C GLU A 387 19.95 -1.53 14.33
N THR A 388 21.19 -1.56 13.80
CA THR A 388 22.40 -1.27 14.59
C THR A 388 22.99 0.11 14.34
N ASP A 389 22.80 0.71 13.14
CA ASP A 389 23.27 2.07 12.83
C ASP A 389 22.20 3.14 13.08
N VAL A 390 21.52 3.01 14.21
CA VAL A 390 20.51 3.95 14.72
C VAL A 390 21.09 4.80 15.86
N ASN A 391 20.34 5.82 16.31
CA ASN A 391 20.75 6.60 17.50
C ASN A 391 21.04 5.65 18.68
N PRO A 392 22.26 5.63 19.24
CA PRO A 392 22.61 4.73 20.34
C PRO A 392 21.74 4.90 21.59
N ALA A 393 21.14 6.07 21.77
CA ALA A 393 20.22 6.36 22.87
C ALA A 393 18.74 6.08 22.53
N ARG A 394 18.44 5.58 21.32
CA ARG A 394 17.08 5.39 20.81
C ARG A 394 16.20 4.58 21.74
N GLU A 395 16.68 3.47 22.27
CA GLU A 395 15.90 2.62 23.17
C GLU A 395 15.55 3.38 24.47
N ALA A 396 16.51 4.11 25.05
CA ALA A 396 16.31 4.83 26.28
C ALA A 396 15.46 6.10 26.10
N CYS A 397 15.71 6.89 25.04
CA CYS A 397 15.20 8.25 24.89
C CYS A 397 13.98 8.35 23.97
N PHE A 398 13.92 7.56 22.89
CA PHE A 398 12.84 7.61 21.93
C PHE A 398 11.78 6.54 22.19
N GLU A 399 12.13 5.25 22.21
CA GLU A 399 11.17 4.15 22.31
C GLU A 399 10.56 4.03 23.71
N ASN A 400 11.33 4.32 24.74
CA ASN A 400 10.89 4.34 26.14
C ASN A 400 10.69 5.75 26.70
N ALA A 401 10.40 6.74 25.88
CA ALA A 401 10.29 8.15 26.26
C ALA A 401 9.33 8.44 27.45
N ARG A 402 8.34 7.56 27.70
CA ARG A 402 7.48 7.64 28.89
C ARG A 402 8.16 7.16 30.18
N LYS A 403 9.21 6.35 30.08
CA LYS A 403 9.95 5.73 31.19
C LYS A 403 11.36 6.30 31.32
N ALA A 404 11.85 7.01 30.28
CA ALA A 404 13.17 7.60 30.27
C ALA A 404 13.32 8.63 31.38
N LYS A 405 14.42 8.56 32.09
CA LYS A 405 14.79 9.64 33.01
C LYS A 405 15.32 10.82 32.20
N PRO A 406 15.06 12.07 32.64
CA PRO A 406 15.53 13.25 31.90
C PRO A 406 17.04 13.27 31.64
N GLU A 407 17.83 12.70 32.53
CA GLU A 407 19.30 12.60 32.42
C GLU A 407 19.76 11.60 31.36
N ASP A 408 18.97 10.57 31.09
CA ASP A 408 19.32 9.52 30.10
C ASP A 408 19.31 10.06 28.65
N CYS A 409 18.62 11.19 28.41
CA CYS A 409 18.50 11.84 27.10
C CYS A 409 19.33 13.12 26.99
N ARG A 410 20.38 13.21 27.79
CA ARG A 410 21.28 14.34 27.87
C ARG A 410 22.71 13.92 27.50
N PHE A 411 23.31 14.65 26.59
CA PHE A 411 24.63 14.32 26.03
C PHE A 411 25.61 15.47 26.26
N GLY A 412 26.87 15.15 26.58
CA GLY A 412 27.93 16.12 26.69
C GLY A 412 27.86 17.06 27.90
N ALA A 413 26.91 16.84 28.82
CA ALA A 413 26.80 17.64 30.02
C ALA A 413 27.88 17.24 31.05
N ALA A 414 28.55 18.23 31.65
CA ALA A 414 29.41 17.99 32.82
C ALA A 414 28.57 17.55 34.03
N PRO A 415 29.10 16.66 34.89
CA PRO A 415 28.41 16.25 36.11
C PRO A 415 28.06 17.47 36.98
N GLY A 416 26.80 17.57 37.41
CA GLY A 416 26.32 18.65 38.31
C GLY A 416 25.99 19.98 37.61
N VAL A 417 26.09 20.08 36.28
CA VAL A 417 25.62 21.25 35.52
C VAL A 417 24.13 21.09 35.22
N GLU A 418 23.32 22.03 35.74
CA GLU A 418 21.90 22.15 35.38
C GLU A 418 21.75 22.98 34.10
N GLY A 419 20.78 22.62 33.24
CA GLY A 419 20.54 23.30 31.97
C GLY A 419 21.26 22.63 30.75
N ASP A 420 20.82 22.98 29.60
CA ASP A 420 21.30 22.43 28.30
C ASP A 420 21.61 23.58 27.33
N ASP A 421 22.63 23.39 26.47
CA ASP A 421 22.95 24.40 25.44
C ASP A 421 22.06 24.24 24.20
N VAL A 422 21.75 23.00 23.81
CA VAL A 422 20.97 22.66 22.63
C VAL A 422 19.84 21.70 22.99
N LEU A 423 18.65 21.98 22.50
CA LEU A 423 17.50 21.10 22.62
C LEU A 423 17.08 20.62 21.22
N VAL A 424 17.07 19.29 21.02
CA VAL A 424 16.55 18.64 19.81
C VAL A 424 15.11 18.24 20.07
N TRP A 425 14.17 18.74 19.25
CA TRP A 425 12.76 18.50 19.45
C TRP A 425 12.08 18.04 18.14
N GLY A 426 11.34 16.93 18.21
CA GLY A 426 10.56 16.43 17.09
C GLY A 426 10.04 15.02 17.21
N ASP A 427 9.92 14.35 16.06
CA ASP A 427 9.51 12.96 15.95
C ASP A 427 10.72 12.02 15.77
N SER A 428 10.54 10.88 15.10
CA SER A 428 11.61 9.93 14.83
C SER A 428 12.77 10.49 13.98
N HIS A 429 12.51 11.54 13.19
CA HIS A 429 13.56 12.23 12.45
C HIS A 429 14.46 13.08 13.36
N ALA A 430 13.93 13.63 14.46
CA ALA A 430 14.74 14.30 15.46
C ALA A 430 15.65 13.32 16.20
N ASP A 431 15.13 12.14 16.57
CA ASP A 431 15.93 11.04 17.13
C ASP A 431 17.08 10.63 16.17
N ALA A 432 16.76 10.41 14.90
CA ALA A 432 17.75 10.06 13.88
C ALA A 432 18.82 11.16 13.65
N LEU A 433 18.45 12.43 13.83
CA LEU A 433 19.34 13.58 13.71
C LEU A 433 20.29 13.73 14.90
N THR A 434 19.86 13.33 16.10
CA THR A 434 20.56 13.58 17.37
C THR A 434 22.02 13.20 17.39
N PRO A 435 22.50 12.04 16.85
CA PRO A 435 23.92 11.70 16.83
C PRO A 435 24.80 12.75 16.16
N GLY A 436 24.29 13.40 15.12
CA GLY A 436 25.01 14.46 14.43
C GLY A 436 24.97 15.80 15.17
N VAL A 437 23.87 16.12 15.82
CA VAL A 437 23.76 17.31 16.70
C VAL A 437 24.72 17.20 17.87
N VAL A 438 24.81 16.02 18.48
CA VAL A 438 25.75 15.74 19.58
C VAL A 438 27.19 15.93 19.10
N ALA A 439 27.55 15.42 17.91
CA ALA A 439 28.89 15.59 17.35
C ALA A 439 29.22 17.08 17.11
N TRP A 440 28.28 17.84 16.58
CA TRP A 440 28.42 19.29 16.34
C TRP A 440 28.55 20.10 17.63
N ALA A 441 27.73 19.80 18.64
CA ALA A 441 27.73 20.47 19.93
C ALA A 441 29.00 20.16 20.73
N ALA A 442 29.48 18.91 20.69
CA ALA A 442 30.72 18.49 21.36
C ALA A 442 31.94 19.30 20.90
N ALA A 443 32.05 19.62 19.59
CA ALA A 443 33.10 20.48 19.05
C ALA A 443 33.07 21.91 19.62
N ARG A 444 31.99 22.32 20.27
CA ARG A 444 31.77 23.62 20.90
C ARG A 444 31.75 23.56 22.44
N GLY A 445 31.93 22.38 23.01
CA GLY A 445 31.81 22.15 24.46
C GLY A 445 30.39 22.33 24.96
N TRP A 446 29.38 22.12 24.10
CA TRP A 446 27.97 22.30 24.41
C TRP A 446 27.29 20.97 24.74
N SER A 447 26.33 21.04 25.66
CA SER A 447 25.45 19.92 25.98
C SER A 447 24.23 19.89 25.08
N VAL A 448 23.67 18.70 24.88
CA VAL A 448 22.49 18.46 24.05
C VAL A 448 21.45 17.71 24.85
N ARG A 449 20.19 18.14 24.78
CA ARG A 449 19.03 17.38 25.25
C ARG A 449 18.18 16.95 24.07
N GLU A 450 17.86 15.67 24.03
CA GLU A 450 16.89 15.11 23.09
C GLU A 450 15.50 15.05 23.70
N VAL A 451 14.48 15.51 22.95
CA VAL A 451 13.06 15.33 23.24
C VAL A 451 12.35 14.92 21.95
N ALA A 452 12.42 13.64 21.64
CA ALA A 452 11.82 13.07 20.43
C ALA A 452 10.69 12.09 20.80
N ARG A 453 9.58 12.13 20.05
CA ARG A 453 8.45 11.24 20.24
C ARG A 453 7.85 10.82 18.91
N GLY A 454 7.80 9.50 18.66
CA GLY A 454 7.30 8.92 17.41
C GLY A 454 5.96 9.48 16.95
N GLY A 455 5.94 9.99 15.71
CA GLY A 455 4.74 10.56 15.08
C GLY A 455 4.25 11.88 15.66
N CYS A 456 4.99 12.50 16.58
CA CYS A 456 4.64 13.79 17.17
C CYS A 456 5.56 14.90 16.63
N PRO A 457 5.06 15.78 15.75
CA PRO A 457 5.84 16.91 15.25
C PRO A 457 6.10 17.93 16.38
N PRO A 458 7.16 18.76 16.26
CA PRO A 458 7.45 19.83 17.22
C PRO A 458 6.50 21.03 17.05
N LEU A 459 5.20 20.79 17.29
CA LEU A 459 4.13 21.75 17.03
C LEU A 459 3.20 21.88 18.23
N VAL A 460 3.06 23.12 18.75
CA VAL A 460 2.18 23.43 19.90
C VAL A 460 0.70 23.46 19.48
N GLY A 461 -0.16 22.93 20.36
CA GLY A 461 -1.61 22.93 20.16
C GLY A 461 -2.07 22.05 19.00
N VAL A 462 -1.35 20.95 18.74
CA VAL A 462 -1.66 19.99 17.69
C VAL A 462 -1.79 18.60 18.25
N SER A 463 -2.91 17.94 17.97
CA SER A 463 -3.07 16.50 18.14
C SER A 463 -2.90 15.80 16.79
N VAL A 464 -2.31 14.60 16.82
CA VAL A 464 -2.12 13.75 15.64
C VAL A 464 -2.99 12.52 15.79
N ARG A 465 -3.79 12.25 14.77
CA ARG A 465 -4.61 11.04 14.70
C ARG A 465 -4.11 10.15 13.57
N MET A 466 -3.77 8.93 13.89
CA MET A 466 -3.45 7.90 12.90
C MET A 466 -4.73 7.35 12.26
N ILE A 467 -4.64 6.80 11.06
CA ILE A 467 -5.80 6.19 10.36
C ILE A 467 -6.41 5.04 11.13
N SER A 468 -5.60 4.30 11.88
CA SER A 468 -6.11 3.26 12.80
C SER A 468 -7.12 3.80 13.83
N GLY A 469 -7.36 5.14 13.86
CA GLY A 469 -8.19 5.82 14.84
C GLY A 469 -7.44 6.17 16.14
N PHE A 470 -6.20 5.68 16.29
CA PHE A 470 -5.39 5.96 17.46
C PHE A 470 -4.96 7.44 17.48
N LYS A 471 -5.26 8.14 18.58
CA LYS A 471 -4.86 9.53 18.81
C LYS A 471 -3.55 9.55 19.59
N LEU A 472 -2.54 10.21 19.01
CA LEU A 472 -1.29 10.49 19.72
C LEU A 472 -1.46 11.74 20.58
N GLU A 473 -1.03 11.68 21.82
CA GLU A 473 -1.07 12.81 22.77
C GLU A 473 0.11 13.78 22.53
N CYS A 474 0.22 14.30 21.31
CA CYS A 474 1.31 15.20 20.93
C CYS A 474 1.17 16.59 21.54
N GLU A 475 -0.06 17.05 21.78
CA GLU A 475 -0.35 18.38 22.34
C GLU A 475 0.25 18.54 23.75
N ALA A 476 -0.07 17.61 24.67
CA ALA A 476 0.49 17.63 26.02
C ALA A 476 2.02 17.49 26.06
N ALA A 477 2.58 16.69 25.14
CA ALA A 477 4.03 16.55 25.00
C ALA A 477 4.68 17.86 24.55
N ALA A 478 4.09 18.56 23.57
CA ALA A 478 4.59 19.84 23.07
C ALA A 478 4.56 20.93 24.13
N ASP A 479 3.49 20.99 24.95
CA ASP A 479 3.37 21.94 26.06
C ASP A 479 4.45 21.72 27.13
N GLN A 480 4.77 20.46 27.43
CA GLN A 480 5.86 20.12 28.36
C GLN A 480 7.23 20.55 27.81
N VAL A 481 7.46 20.37 26.52
CA VAL A 481 8.72 20.82 25.88
C VAL A 481 8.82 22.34 25.90
N LEU A 482 7.72 23.04 25.59
CA LEU A 482 7.70 24.51 25.66
C LEU A 482 7.97 25.00 27.08
N ALA A 483 7.42 24.36 28.13
CA ALA A 483 7.71 24.68 29.53
C ALA A 483 9.20 24.48 29.85
N LYS A 484 9.84 23.41 29.36
CA LYS A 484 11.29 23.18 29.54
C LYS A 484 12.13 24.26 28.85
N ILE A 485 11.77 24.64 27.60
CA ILE A 485 12.45 25.72 26.85
C ILE A 485 12.42 27.03 27.65
N VAL A 486 11.28 27.33 28.30
CA VAL A 486 11.12 28.55 29.11
C VAL A 486 11.90 28.49 30.43
N ALA A 487 11.93 27.30 31.06
CA ALA A 487 12.56 27.09 32.35
C ALA A 487 14.10 27.01 32.29
N ASP A 488 14.70 26.76 31.14
CA ASP A 488 16.14 26.62 30.98
C ASP A 488 16.79 27.91 30.44
N PRO A 489 17.42 28.74 31.28
CA PRO A 489 18.07 29.98 30.83
C PRO A 489 19.38 29.75 30.06
N GLN A 490 20.00 28.58 30.19
CA GLN A 490 21.27 28.26 29.52
C GLN A 490 21.06 27.87 28.06
N LEU A 491 19.81 27.52 27.68
CA LEU A 491 19.47 27.09 26.33
C LEU A 491 19.76 28.18 25.28
N LYS A 492 20.61 27.85 24.30
CA LYS A 492 21.07 28.75 23.23
C LYS A 492 20.38 28.46 21.90
N LEU A 493 20.07 27.18 21.63
CA LEU A 493 19.55 26.71 20.37
C LEU A 493 18.47 25.64 20.57
N VAL A 494 17.36 25.77 19.84
CA VAL A 494 16.40 24.70 19.62
C VAL A 494 16.49 24.21 18.18
N VAL A 495 16.74 22.92 17.99
CA VAL A 495 16.76 22.25 16.70
C VAL A 495 15.44 21.52 16.52
N LEU A 496 14.65 21.90 15.51
CA LEU A 496 13.39 21.27 15.17
C LEU A 496 13.57 20.35 13.96
N SER A 497 13.19 19.09 14.09
CA SER A 497 13.18 18.14 12.98
C SER A 497 12.00 17.19 13.08
N ALA A 498 11.40 16.89 11.93
CA ALA A 498 10.30 15.94 11.84
C ALA A 498 10.17 15.39 10.41
N ARG A 499 9.40 14.34 10.25
CA ARG A 499 8.94 13.86 8.94
C ARG A 499 7.92 14.86 8.37
N TRP A 500 8.38 16.06 8.01
CA TRP A 500 7.55 17.20 7.63
C TRP A 500 6.51 16.90 6.55
N PRO A 501 6.81 16.07 5.51
CA PRO A 501 5.83 15.69 4.50
C PRO A 501 4.58 15.01 5.08
N LEU A 502 4.71 14.31 6.21
CA LEU A 502 3.62 13.62 6.90
C LEU A 502 2.56 14.58 7.46
N TYR A 503 2.96 15.79 7.83
CA TYR A 503 2.15 16.77 8.55
C TYR A 503 1.59 17.88 7.65
N ARG A 504 1.67 17.70 6.34
CA ARG A 504 1.12 18.64 5.36
C ARG A 504 -0.33 18.32 5.03
N ASP A 505 -1.18 19.36 4.83
CA ASP A 505 -2.42 19.21 4.10
C ASP A 505 -2.09 19.01 2.62
N ALA A 506 -2.24 17.82 2.15
CA ALA A 506 -2.31 17.56 0.73
C ALA A 506 -3.63 16.84 0.46
N PRO A 507 -4.28 17.12 -0.70
CA PRO A 507 -5.21 16.16 -1.25
C PRO A 507 -4.49 14.82 -1.32
N PRO A 508 -5.22 13.71 -1.37
CA PRO A 508 -4.70 12.39 -1.06
C PRO A 508 -3.67 11.92 -2.11
N PHE A 509 -2.50 12.54 -2.14
CA PHE A 509 -1.33 11.81 -2.59
C PHE A 509 -1.08 10.77 -1.52
N TYR A 510 -1.57 9.59 -1.78
CA TYR A 510 -1.37 8.43 -0.95
C TYR A 510 0.11 8.10 -0.96
N ASP A 511 0.86 8.78 -0.12
CA ASP A 511 2.15 8.28 0.30
C ASP A 511 1.89 7.22 1.36
N VAL A 512 2.42 6.12 1.17
CA VAL A 512 2.00 4.84 1.66
C VAL A 512 2.96 4.22 2.62
N ASN A 513 4.21 4.60 2.58
CA ASN A 513 5.13 4.40 3.68
C ASN A 513 4.88 5.39 4.83
N SER A 514 4.03 6.38 4.60
CA SER A 514 3.63 7.30 5.64
C SER A 514 2.36 6.79 6.31
N PRO A 515 2.38 6.53 7.63
CA PRO A 515 1.15 6.35 8.36
C PRO A 515 0.27 7.56 8.06
N ARG A 516 -0.94 7.33 7.54
CA ARG A 516 -1.87 8.44 7.30
C ARG A 516 -2.16 9.10 8.63
N VAL A 517 -1.64 10.29 8.81
CA VAL A 517 -1.93 11.11 9.98
C VAL A 517 -2.79 12.30 9.61
N THR A 518 -3.66 12.66 10.50
CA THR A 518 -4.43 13.89 10.40
C THR A 518 -4.04 14.76 11.57
N MET A 519 -3.53 15.95 11.29
CA MET A 519 -3.33 16.95 12.32
C MET A 519 -4.62 17.68 12.64
N GLN A 520 -4.88 17.91 13.90
CA GLN A 520 -6.02 18.67 14.41
C GLN A 520 -5.54 19.72 15.42
N ALA A 521 -6.09 20.94 15.30
CA ALA A 521 -5.95 21.99 16.28
C ALA A 521 -7.34 22.47 16.69
N GLY A 522 -7.66 22.45 18.00
CA GLY A 522 -9.00 22.77 18.48
C GLY A 522 -10.10 21.92 17.84
N GLY A 523 -9.83 20.64 17.53
CA GLY A 523 -10.79 19.72 16.91
C GLY A 523 -10.99 19.89 15.40
N ARG A 524 -10.34 20.86 14.76
CA ARG A 524 -10.40 21.09 13.30
C ARG A 524 -9.11 20.61 12.64
N ARG A 525 -9.23 20.09 11.41
CA ARG A 525 -8.04 19.76 10.59
C ARG A 525 -7.19 21.00 10.38
N THR A 526 -5.88 20.84 10.45
CA THR A 526 -4.91 21.91 10.26
C THR A 526 -3.71 21.40 9.46
N SER A 527 -3.04 22.30 8.77
CA SER A 527 -1.82 22.04 8.01
C SER A 527 -0.58 22.52 8.74
N LEU A 528 0.60 22.11 8.24
CA LEU A 528 1.90 22.38 8.83
C LEU A 528 2.16 23.88 9.12
N GLY A 529 1.85 24.79 8.18
CA GLY A 529 2.26 26.18 8.25
C GLY A 529 1.74 26.94 9.47
N ALA A 530 0.43 26.89 9.72
CA ALA A 530 -0.19 27.63 10.82
C ALA A 530 0.26 27.14 12.21
N PRO A 531 0.31 25.81 12.51
CA PRO A 531 0.85 25.32 13.78
C PRO A 531 2.33 25.65 13.97
N LEU A 532 3.15 25.57 12.92
CA LEU A 532 4.57 25.94 13.02
C LEU A 532 4.72 27.43 13.36
N GLY A 533 3.98 28.30 12.68
CA GLY A 533 3.96 29.74 12.99
C GLY A 533 3.58 30.00 14.46
N ARG A 534 2.57 29.31 15.01
CA ARG A 534 2.21 29.40 16.45
C ARG A 534 3.34 28.93 17.36
N THR A 535 4.00 27.81 17.02
CA THR A 535 5.11 27.28 17.79
C THR A 535 6.28 28.28 17.85
N LEU A 536 6.70 28.80 16.70
CA LEU A 536 7.78 29.79 16.61
C LEU A 536 7.42 31.07 17.38
N SER A 537 6.19 31.55 17.25
CA SER A 537 5.69 32.72 18.00
C SER A 537 5.68 32.47 19.50
N ALA A 538 5.25 31.27 19.95
CA ALA A 538 5.21 30.91 21.36
C ALA A 538 6.62 30.86 22.00
N ILE A 539 7.63 30.37 21.25
CA ILE A 539 9.03 30.41 21.67
C ILE A 539 9.54 31.85 21.71
N ALA A 540 9.35 32.62 20.64
CA ALA A 540 9.85 33.99 20.54
C ALA A 540 9.28 34.95 21.61
N GLN A 541 8.01 34.79 21.98
CA GLN A 541 7.36 35.60 23.03
C GLN A 541 7.92 35.30 24.42
N ARG A 542 8.29 34.06 24.70
CA ARG A 542 8.75 33.61 26.04
C ARG A 542 10.25 33.63 26.19
N ARG A 543 10.98 33.40 25.11
CA ARG A 543 12.46 33.37 25.03
C ARG A 543 12.92 34.18 23.81
N PRO A 544 12.88 35.50 23.89
CA PRO A 544 13.27 36.40 22.78
C PRO A 544 14.77 36.33 22.45
N ASP A 545 15.59 35.78 23.30
CA ASP A 545 17.02 35.52 23.14
C ASP A 545 17.33 34.24 22.40
N LEU A 546 16.39 33.30 22.34
CA LEU A 546 16.61 31.93 21.87
C LEU A 546 16.61 31.86 20.33
N ARG A 547 17.54 31.10 19.78
CA ARG A 547 17.64 30.80 18.36
C ARG A 547 16.95 29.48 18.04
N VAL A 548 16.30 29.40 16.90
CA VAL A 548 15.63 28.18 16.41
C VAL A 548 16.19 27.80 15.04
N LEU A 549 16.62 26.57 14.90
CA LEU A 549 17.05 26.00 13.64
C LEU A 549 16.14 24.85 13.23
N ILE A 550 15.52 24.97 12.07
CA ILE A 550 14.69 23.93 11.49
C ILE A 550 15.52 23.14 10.51
N ILE A 551 15.58 21.82 10.69
CA ILE A 551 16.09 20.91 9.67
C ILE A 551 14.87 20.42 8.88
N GLY A 552 14.85 20.75 7.59
CA GLY A 552 13.78 20.40 6.67
C GLY A 552 13.67 18.90 6.39
N PRO A 553 12.75 18.50 5.50
CA PRO A 553 12.55 17.09 5.20
C PRO A 553 13.78 16.45 4.56
N PHE A 554 14.07 15.22 4.99
CA PHE A 554 15.02 14.37 4.27
C PHE A 554 14.34 13.84 3.00
N PRO A 555 15.11 13.66 1.89
CA PRO A 555 14.61 12.94 0.73
C PRO A 555 14.25 11.49 1.10
N GLU A 556 12.99 11.13 1.00
CA GLU A 556 12.54 9.76 1.27
C GLU A 556 12.90 8.84 0.10
N LEU A 557 13.62 7.77 0.37
CA LEU A 557 14.07 6.81 -0.63
C LEU A 557 12.96 5.80 -0.97
N THR A 558 13.10 5.08 -2.05
CA THR A 558 12.17 3.98 -2.40
C THR A 558 12.47 2.70 -1.65
N LEU A 559 13.73 2.56 -1.22
CA LEU A 559 14.25 1.45 -0.42
C LEU A 559 15.46 1.94 0.36
N GLY A 560 15.65 1.40 1.58
CA GLY A 560 16.81 1.70 2.41
C GLY A 560 18.12 1.23 1.77
N ALA A 561 19.17 2.02 1.90
CA ALA A 561 20.50 1.67 1.39
C ALA A 561 21.07 0.37 2.02
N PRO A 562 20.92 0.11 3.33
CA PRO A 562 21.33 -1.15 3.94
C PRO A 562 20.69 -2.38 3.30
N GLU A 563 19.37 -2.33 3.09
CA GLU A 563 18.60 -3.41 2.46
C GLU A 563 19.06 -3.66 1.02
N CYS A 564 19.27 -2.59 0.23
CA CYS A 564 19.82 -2.68 -1.13
C CYS A 564 21.22 -3.30 -1.15
N LEU A 565 22.11 -2.91 -0.23
CA LEU A 565 23.46 -3.44 -0.11
C LEU A 565 23.48 -4.91 0.30
N ALA A 566 22.64 -5.28 1.25
CA ALA A 566 22.46 -6.66 1.70
C ALA A 566 21.98 -7.54 0.55
N GLN A 567 20.98 -7.09 -0.20
CA GLN A 567 20.47 -7.79 -1.39
C GLN A 567 21.57 -7.91 -2.47
N SER A 568 22.35 -6.83 -2.70
CA SER A 568 23.44 -6.87 -3.66
C SER A 568 24.51 -7.88 -3.27
N ALA A 569 24.88 -7.96 -1.98
CA ALA A 569 25.83 -8.93 -1.46
C ALA A 569 25.29 -10.36 -1.56
N GLN A 570 23.99 -10.56 -1.28
CA GLN A 570 23.33 -11.88 -1.34
C GLN A 570 23.22 -12.40 -2.78
N LEU A 571 22.89 -11.54 -3.74
CA LEU A 571 22.65 -11.91 -5.13
C LEU A 571 23.87 -11.72 -6.05
N GLY A 572 25.01 -11.27 -5.52
CA GLY A 572 26.21 -10.99 -6.31
C GLY A 572 26.05 -9.80 -7.28
N LEU A 573 25.22 -8.80 -6.91
CA LEU A 573 24.96 -7.63 -7.75
C LEU A 573 25.90 -6.47 -7.41
N PRO A 574 26.12 -5.51 -8.35
CA PRO A 574 26.99 -4.36 -8.10
C PRO A 574 26.46 -3.46 -6.98
N ARG A 575 27.30 -3.15 -5.97
CA ARG A 575 26.92 -2.27 -4.85
C ARG A 575 26.63 -0.82 -5.27
N GLY A 576 27.26 -0.33 -6.34
CA GLY A 576 27.06 1.03 -6.85
C GLY A 576 25.62 1.37 -7.23
N ARG A 577 24.77 0.36 -7.47
CA ARG A 577 23.33 0.58 -7.72
C ARG A 577 22.58 1.15 -6.52
N CYS A 578 23.10 0.95 -5.30
CA CYS A 578 22.53 1.43 -4.05
C CYS A 578 22.97 2.85 -3.68
N ALA A 579 23.92 3.44 -4.41
CA ALA A 579 24.54 4.71 -4.03
C ALA A 579 23.60 5.90 -4.12
N SER A 580 22.60 5.85 -5.01
CA SER A 580 21.65 6.95 -5.19
C SER A 580 20.36 6.46 -5.89
N VAL A 581 19.27 7.17 -5.66
CA VAL A 581 17.96 6.94 -6.31
C VAL A 581 17.59 8.11 -7.22
N ALA A 582 16.67 7.90 -8.17
CA ALA A 582 16.12 8.98 -9.00
C ALA A 582 15.38 10.01 -8.12
N ALA A 583 15.65 11.30 -8.32
CA ALA A 583 15.16 12.37 -7.46
C ALA A 583 13.64 12.64 -7.60
N GLY A 584 12.97 12.15 -8.63
CA GLY A 584 11.57 12.47 -8.93
C GLY A 584 10.64 12.25 -7.74
N MET A 585 10.59 11.05 -7.18
CA MET A 585 9.72 10.73 -6.05
C MET A 585 10.22 11.36 -4.73
N PRO A 586 11.50 11.23 -4.33
CA PRO A 586 12.01 11.89 -3.13
C PRO A 586 11.71 13.39 -3.08
N LEU A 587 11.95 14.12 -4.17
CA LEU A 587 11.72 15.56 -4.22
C LEU A 587 10.23 15.92 -4.29
N SER A 588 9.40 15.13 -4.98
CA SER A 588 7.95 15.39 -5.03
C SER A 588 7.29 15.35 -3.64
N ARG A 589 7.88 14.65 -2.69
CA ARG A 589 7.45 14.59 -1.29
C ARG A 589 8.05 15.73 -0.47
N ALA A 590 9.35 15.99 -0.61
CA ALA A 590 10.08 16.98 0.18
C ALA A 590 9.70 18.42 -0.16
N LEU A 591 9.72 18.81 -1.44
CA LEU A 591 9.58 20.20 -1.88
C LEU A 591 8.32 20.91 -1.36
N PRO A 592 7.12 20.32 -1.41
CA PRO A 592 5.95 21.01 -0.90
C PRO A 592 5.93 21.19 0.63
N ALA A 593 6.66 20.35 1.39
CA ALA A 593 6.85 20.57 2.82
C ALA A 593 7.87 21.68 3.06
N GLU A 594 8.93 21.75 2.25
CA GLU A 594 9.89 22.86 2.29
C GLU A 594 9.24 24.21 2.03
N ASP A 595 8.35 24.30 1.03
CA ASP A 595 7.59 25.52 0.76
C ASP A 595 6.73 25.94 1.95
N ALA A 596 6.06 24.98 2.62
CA ALA A 596 5.27 25.26 3.81
C ALA A 596 6.13 25.72 4.99
N LEU A 597 7.34 25.17 5.16
CA LEU A 597 8.30 25.61 6.17
C LEU A 597 8.81 27.03 5.88
N ARG A 598 9.20 27.32 4.63
CA ARG A 598 9.63 28.67 4.20
C ARG A 598 8.56 29.71 4.46
N ALA A 599 7.30 29.39 4.14
CA ALA A 599 6.17 30.30 4.31
C ALA A 599 5.82 30.57 5.79
N ALA A 600 6.10 29.62 6.69
CA ALA A 600 5.79 29.77 8.11
C ALA A 600 6.82 30.63 8.88
N ILE A 601 8.00 30.87 8.33
CA ILE A 601 9.08 31.62 8.98
C ILE A 601 8.89 33.13 8.71
N GLN A 602 8.48 33.88 9.74
CA GLN A 602 8.31 35.34 9.66
C GLN A 602 9.54 36.10 10.18
N ASP A 603 10.18 35.64 11.24
CA ASP A 603 11.36 36.24 11.85
C ASP A 603 12.64 35.49 11.45
N ARG A 604 13.28 35.92 10.37
CA ARG A 604 14.52 35.33 9.87
C ARG A 604 15.78 35.66 10.70
N ARG A 605 15.67 36.57 11.68
CA ARG A 605 16.78 36.91 12.56
C ARG A 605 17.00 35.85 13.65
N ARG A 606 15.94 35.09 13.99
CA ARG A 606 15.96 34.12 15.09
C ARG A 606 15.67 32.70 14.63
N VAL A 607 15.14 32.56 13.41
CA VAL A 607 14.75 31.26 12.85
C VAL A 607 15.46 31.05 11.53
N ALA A 608 16.30 30.03 11.46
CA ALA A 608 16.90 29.57 10.23
C ALA A 608 16.31 28.20 9.83
N VAL A 609 16.36 27.90 8.55
CA VAL A 609 15.99 26.58 8.02
C VAL A 609 17.06 26.10 7.06
N VAL A 610 17.41 24.81 7.18
CA VAL A 610 18.32 24.13 6.25
C VAL A 610 17.55 22.97 5.60
N PHE A 611 17.70 22.86 4.30
CA PHE A 611 17.03 21.81 3.53
C PHE A 611 18.03 20.74 3.10
N PRO A 612 17.98 19.54 3.68
CA PRO A 612 18.84 18.41 3.30
C PRO A 612 18.78 18.06 1.81
N SER A 613 17.64 18.26 1.16
CA SER A 613 17.45 18.03 -0.27
C SER A 613 18.45 18.81 -1.14
N GLU A 614 18.83 20.03 -0.75
CA GLU A 614 19.79 20.87 -1.49
C GLU A 614 21.21 20.29 -1.53
N THR A 615 21.57 19.51 -0.50
CA THR A 615 22.86 18.83 -0.42
C THR A 615 22.82 17.41 -0.93
N LEU A 616 21.74 16.69 -0.65
CA LEU A 616 21.60 15.27 -0.94
C LEU A 616 21.10 14.98 -2.37
N CYS A 617 20.35 15.91 -2.98
CA CYS A 617 19.78 15.71 -4.31
C CYS A 617 20.45 16.63 -5.34
N ARG A 618 21.25 16.05 -6.25
CA ARG A 618 21.92 16.77 -7.34
C ARG A 618 21.79 15.99 -8.65
N ASN A 619 21.76 16.70 -9.78
CA ASN A 619 21.75 16.10 -11.12
C ASN A 619 20.62 15.05 -11.31
N GLY A 620 19.45 15.31 -10.76
CA GLY A 620 18.29 14.42 -10.88
C GLY A 620 18.38 13.12 -10.06
N ARG A 621 19.31 13.03 -9.11
CA ARG A 621 19.49 11.89 -8.21
C ARG A 621 19.67 12.35 -6.77
N CYS A 622 19.15 11.56 -5.82
CA CYS A 622 19.36 11.76 -4.39
C CYS A 622 20.30 10.67 -3.85
N LEU A 623 21.29 11.07 -3.05
CA LEU A 623 22.27 10.17 -2.44
C LEU A 623 21.59 9.28 -1.38
N ALA A 624 21.94 8.02 -1.39
CA ALA A 624 21.60 7.04 -0.36
C ALA A 624 22.85 6.55 0.39
N MET A 625 24.02 6.80 -0.18
CA MET A 625 25.32 6.41 0.39
C MET A 625 26.33 7.55 0.23
N MET A 626 27.31 7.60 1.13
CA MET A 626 28.46 8.48 1.08
C MET A 626 29.72 7.67 1.46
N ASP A 627 30.79 7.80 0.65
CA ASP A 627 32.05 7.09 0.85
C ASP A 627 31.92 5.55 1.01
N GLY A 628 30.91 4.97 0.31
CA GLY A 628 30.65 3.54 0.36
C GLY A 628 29.78 3.07 1.52
N GLU A 629 29.37 3.97 2.42
CA GLU A 629 28.55 3.69 3.60
C GLU A 629 27.14 4.26 3.44
N PRO A 630 26.07 3.58 3.95
CA PRO A 630 24.71 4.10 3.90
C PRO A 630 24.56 5.32 4.81
N ILE A 631 23.86 6.35 4.30
CA ILE A 631 23.52 7.54 5.10
C ILE A 631 22.12 7.49 5.71
N TYR A 632 21.38 6.44 5.41
CA TYR A 632 20.08 6.12 5.99
C TYR A 632 20.13 4.71 6.59
N PHE A 633 19.41 4.48 7.70
CA PHE A 633 19.27 3.12 8.22
C PHE A 633 18.01 2.42 7.64
N ASP A 634 17.02 3.18 7.15
CA ASP A 634 15.87 2.67 6.40
C ASP A 634 15.62 3.52 5.14
N ASP A 635 14.38 3.75 4.75
CA ASP A 635 14.02 4.51 3.55
C ASP A 635 13.87 6.02 3.78
N ASP A 636 13.79 6.49 5.04
CA ASP A 636 13.56 7.91 5.35
C ASP A 636 14.32 8.47 6.56
N HIS A 637 14.90 7.63 7.41
CA HIS A 637 15.65 8.07 8.57
C HIS A 637 17.17 8.02 8.33
N LEU A 638 17.88 9.07 8.75
CA LEU A 638 19.34 9.05 8.73
C LEU A 638 19.89 7.96 9.67
N SER A 639 20.93 7.26 9.20
CA SER A 639 21.72 6.40 10.08
C SER A 639 22.54 7.24 11.07
N ALA A 640 22.94 6.67 12.20
CA ALA A 640 23.77 7.38 13.17
C ALA A 640 25.12 7.79 12.56
N SER A 641 25.70 6.95 11.70
CA SER A 641 26.92 7.28 10.96
C SER A 641 26.66 8.39 9.93
N GLY A 642 25.56 8.33 9.18
CA GLY A 642 25.14 9.37 8.23
C GLY A 642 24.86 10.70 8.92
N ALA A 643 24.16 10.68 10.05
CA ALA A 643 23.89 11.87 10.84
C ALA A 643 25.19 12.55 11.31
N ARG A 644 26.17 11.79 11.86
CA ARG A 644 27.47 12.33 12.28
C ARG A 644 28.27 12.97 11.14
N ARG A 645 28.08 12.50 9.91
CA ARG A 645 28.78 13.06 8.73
C ARG A 645 28.12 14.31 8.16
N LEU A 646 26.79 14.34 8.10
CA LEU A 646 26.03 15.35 7.36
C LEU A 646 25.56 16.50 8.24
N VAL A 647 25.04 16.19 9.43
CA VAL A 647 24.33 17.15 10.28
C VAL A 647 25.23 18.27 10.77
N PRO A 648 26.51 18.06 11.14
CA PRO A 648 27.40 19.17 11.54
C PRO A 648 27.48 20.28 10.49
N ALA A 649 27.63 19.93 9.22
CA ALA A 649 27.68 20.92 8.13
C ALA A 649 26.36 21.67 7.97
N TRP A 650 25.21 21.00 8.10
CA TRP A 650 23.89 21.63 8.06
C TRP A 650 23.69 22.59 9.23
N LEU A 651 24.13 22.19 10.44
CA LEU A 651 24.07 23.05 11.62
C LEU A 651 24.98 24.25 11.50
N ASP A 652 26.17 24.11 10.91
CA ASP A 652 27.08 25.25 10.66
C ASP A 652 26.45 26.27 9.71
N VAL A 653 25.85 25.82 8.62
CA VAL A 653 25.14 26.69 7.67
C VAL A 653 23.98 27.41 8.37
N GLY A 654 23.16 26.68 9.11
CA GLY A 654 22.02 27.26 9.84
C GLY A 654 22.44 28.19 10.97
N TRP A 655 23.49 27.85 11.71
CA TRP A 655 24.03 28.67 12.80
C TRP A 655 24.64 29.98 12.26
N ALA A 656 25.42 29.91 11.18
CA ALA A 656 25.96 31.10 10.53
C ALA A 656 24.85 32.05 10.04
N ALA A 657 23.74 31.51 9.51
CA ALA A 657 22.58 32.32 9.12
C ALA A 657 21.89 33.00 10.31
N LEU A 658 21.94 32.40 11.52
CA LEU A 658 21.42 33.00 12.75
C LEU A 658 22.39 34.02 13.38
N GLU A 659 23.70 33.89 13.15
CA GLU A 659 24.71 34.86 13.62
C GLU A 659 24.79 36.10 12.73
N HIS A 660 24.59 35.89 11.43
CA HIS A 660 24.68 36.95 10.41
C HIS A 660 23.37 36.98 9.59
N PRO A 661 22.24 37.38 10.21
CA PRO A 661 20.97 37.44 9.47
C PRO A 661 21.13 38.42 8.32
N GLY A 662 20.90 37.94 7.09
CA GLY A 662 20.84 38.78 5.91
C GLY A 662 19.78 39.89 6.05
N PRO A 663 19.89 40.98 5.26
CA PRO A 663 18.98 42.13 5.34
C PRO A 663 17.52 41.78 5.08
#